data_dab61aa986ed75bcdaf6515caa4c6d28
#
_entry.id   dab61aa986ed75bcdaf6515caa4c6d28
#
_cell.length_a   1.000
_cell.length_b   1.000
_cell.length_c   1.000
_cell.angle_alpha   90.00
_cell.angle_beta   90.00
_cell.angle_gamma   90.00
#
_symmetry.space_group_name_H-M   'P 1'
#
loop_
_entity.id
_entity.type
_entity.pdbx_description
1 polymer ?
#
loop_
_entity_poly.entity_id
_entity_poly.type
_entity_poly.pdbx_seq_one_letter_code
_entity_poly.pdbx_strand_id
1 'polypeptide(L)'
;MFVHLNIHSVYSAMKGLLSLTDMIGLARSHSMNTLALTDVNGIWGFIRFVQQCNSSDIQPIAGANLITDKQEVVILVENQSGYENLCRIISHVHDDHTQKISDIIRKYSSGLFVLSYDTLTLKELQRSIPNTHLFIELRPGMEESVTQKLAKDLKLEIVATGDVYFKSKRNHISHKILYAIDHNLTLEKVDPLGYKSDQHWFRNEEEMVKLFPNSLGALNNSRYLSDRCKTDWSFINTIFPGLSLKDTYRSNRKLKNKVFEGAKKRYGNINGDVRSRIEYELNIITQKGFAPYFLIVQDIVNQTRATIGRGSAAASIVSYCLFITQVDPLKYTLQFERFIHPERKDMPDIDVDFPWDERDDILDYVFRKYGKERTAMVSSQVFLKPRSAIREVGKVYGLSNEEIKSITNRIGWYTSRRDLKNWISNDQRFSNVNLDDIVLKVLKESEKIVGAFRHSSVHPGGVVIVPDEIRRYIPVLQAPKGVQIVEWEKDQVEDSGLLKIDLLGNRSLSVVRDAIRRINLNYGDGASQNKYLDYHQIHPVGDHKTEKIMKAGKTMGVFYIESPATRQLLAKAGVVDFEHVVIYSSIIRPAANRYTNLMLSRIHGEKWDVIHPDMGFLKESYGIMVYEEQVSMAAMTMAGLGYAEAETLRKTMSRDSMKHLIPTWKQKFTNGAHRRGYSLDMIHNIWDMIVSFVGYSFCKPHSASYAMLSFTCAYLKAHFPAEFLAAVISNQGGYYSSYAYMSEARRFGIKILHPDINDSVYNWYGKNNEIQVGFMSVKRLRQKAIGLILDERKAGSFDSLDDFLFRVELDLADAMALTNAGCFKSIAPDLTHQAIAYKVAGFYLQNESRRSFDSTPIKRSPTSDDTYLLELETFGFPISTHPLARYRHILSPKIRYAKDIPHFFGQSIYLIGLYITRKESMTRRAEPMEFLTLEDETDIYECVLFPDVFKEFGDILHWETLFIIRGTVEESFGVYSVTIEKIGSIQQWVRRLGKGNSRYTLS
;
A
#
# COMPACT_ATOMS: atom_id res chain seq x y z
N MET A 1 -41.99 -6.47 -21.21
CA MET A 1 -41.10 -5.70 -20.30
C MET A 1 -39.67 -6.09 -20.62
N PHE A 2 -38.83 -5.14 -21.01
CA PHE A 2 -37.44 -5.38 -21.41
C PHE A 2 -36.47 -5.44 -20.20
N VAL A 3 -35.47 -6.31 -20.24
CA VAL A 3 -34.39 -6.38 -19.25
C VAL A 3 -33.02 -6.27 -19.94
N HIS A 4 -32.18 -5.41 -19.44
CA HIS A 4 -30.82 -5.32 -19.94
C HIS A 4 -29.98 -6.55 -19.53
N LEU A 5 -29.62 -7.40 -20.49
CA LEU A 5 -28.85 -8.64 -20.29
C LEU A 5 -27.37 -8.50 -20.69
N ASN A 6 -26.96 -7.40 -21.35
CA ASN A 6 -25.59 -7.15 -21.74
C ASN A 6 -25.22 -5.71 -21.37
N ILE A 7 -24.58 -5.54 -20.21
CA ILE A 7 -24.15 -4.25 -19.65
C ILE A 7 -22.71 -4.37 -19.15
N HIS A 8 -21.90 -3.41 -19.58
CA HIS A 8 -20.50 -3.28 -19.23
C HIS A 8 -20.32 -2.10 -18.26
N SER A 9 -19.84 -2.38 -17.07
CA SER A 9 -19.56 -1.36 -16.07
C SER A 9 -18.13 -0.78 -16.22
N VAL A 10 -17.78 0.16 -15.33
CA VAL A 10 -16.39 0.64 -15.20
C VAL A 10 -15.37 -0.47 -14.97
N TYR A 11 -15.81 -1.68 -14.56
CA TYR A 11 -14.95 -2.84 -14.37
C TYR A 11 -14.58 -3.57 -15.67
N SER A 12 -15.25 -3.27 -16.80
CA SER A 12 -14.75 -3.63 -18.13
C SER A 12 -13.53 -2.79 -18.47
N ALA A 13 -12.34 -3.33 -18.19
CA ALA A 13 -11.07 -2.61 -18.21
C ALA A 13 -10.89 -1.80 -19.50
N MET A 14 -10.68 -0.48 -19.35
CA MET A 14 -10.48 0.50 -20.42
C MET A 14 -11.57 0.52 -21.52
N LYS A 15 -12.77 -0.02 -21.23
CA LYS A 15 -13.92 -0.07 -22.15
C LYS A 15 -15.18 0.55 -21.54
N GLY A 16 -15.58 0.15 -20.35
CA GLY A 16 -16.81 0.58 -19.70
C GLY A 16 -16.66 1.92 -18.97
N LEU A 17 -17.72 2.76 -19.02
CA LEU A 17 -17.79 4.07 -18.34
C LEU A 17 -18.95 4.16 -17.35
N LEU A 18 -19.80 3.14 -17.27
CA LEU A 18 -20.99 3.15 -16.43
C LEU A 18 -20.63 2.67 -15.02
N SER A 19 -20.67 3.57 -14.03
CA SER A 19 -20.46 3.15 -12.64
C SER A 19 -21.63 2.27 -12.15
N LEU A 20 -21.38 1.37 -11.20
CA LEU A 20 -22.43 0.55 -10.61
C LEU A 20 -23.55 1.41 -10.01
N THR A 21 -23.21 2.51 -9.35
CA THR A 21 -24.16 3.46 -8.77
C THR A 21 -25.02 4.15 -9.85
N ASP A 22 -24.39 4.57 -10.96
CA ASP A 22 -25.16 5.15 -12.08
C ASP A 22 -26.09 4.11 -12.72
N MET A 23 -25.60 2.87 -12.89
CA MET A 23 -26.38 1.77 -13.45
C MET A 23 -27.62 1.47 -12.61
N ILE A 24 -27.48 1.35 -11.30
CA ILE A 24 -28.59 1.15 -10.37
C ILE A 24 -29.54 2.36 -10.37
N GLY A 25 -29.02 3.58 -10.38
CA GLY A 25 -29.80 4.82 -10.45
C GLY A 25 -30.64 4.91 -11.74
N LEU A 26 -30.07 4.54 -12.88
CA LEU A 26 -30.78 4.48 -14.17
C LEU A 26 -31.86 3.40 -14.17
N ALA A 27 -31.56 2.20 -13.68
CA ALA A 27 -32.54 1.12 -13.57
C ALA A 27 -33.76 1.55 -12.74
N ARG A 28 -33.53 2.18 -11.58
CA ARG A 28 -34.61 2.71 -10.73
C ARG A 28 -35.40 3.80 -11.44
N SER A 29 -34.76 4.75 -12.12
CA SER A 29 -35.46 5.83 -12.87
C SER A 29 -36.29 5.31 -14.04
N HIS A 30 -35.92 4.13 -14.56
CA HIS A 30 -36.65 3.44 -15.63
C HIS A 30 -37.57 2.32 -15.12
N SER A 31 -37.81 2.23 -13.80
CA SER A 31 -38.66 1.21 -13.16
C SER A 31 -38.23 -0.24 -13.50
N MET A 32 -36.92 -0.48 -13.69
CA MET A 32 -36.39 -1.81 -13.94
C MET A 32 -36.06 -2.48 -12.59
N ASN A 33 -36.55 -3.71 -12.40
CA ASN A 33 -36.34 -4.49 -11.18
C ASN A 33 -35.33 -5.64 -11.33
N THR A 34 -34.71 -5.77 -12.50
CA THR A 34 -33.72 -6.82 -12.79
C THR A 34 -32.64 -6.26 -13.71
N LEU A 35 -31.40 -6.59 -13.46
CA LEU A 35 -30.23 -6.19 -14.26
C LEU A 35 -29.21 -7.32 -14.35
N ALA A 36 -28.57 -7.48 -15.51
CA ALA A 36 -27.37 -8.30 -15.65
C ALA A 36 -26.11 -7.43 -15.61
N LEU A 37 -25.03 -7.96 -15.03
CA LEU A 37 -23.67 -7.44 -15.18
C LEU A 37 -22.87 -8.43 -16.02
N THR A 38 -22.38 -7.95 -17.18
CA THR A 38 -21.64 -8.75 -18.16
C THR A 38 -20.33 -8.07 -18.56
N ASP A 39 -19.50 -7.77 -17.59
CA ASP A 39 -18.22 -7.13 -17.84
C ASP A 39 -17.32 -7.98 -18.76
N VAL A 40 -16.43 -7.32 -19.51
CA VAL A 40 -15.58 -7.98 -20.49
C VAL A 40 -14.57 -8.90 -19.80
N ASN A 41 -14.58 -10.17 -20.20
CA ASN A 41 -13.66 -11.23 -19.76
C ASN A 41 -13.50 -11.32 -18.23
N GLY A 42 -14.57 -11.07 -17.46
CA GLY A 42 -14.47 -11.20 -16.01
C GLY A 42 -15.71 -10.77 -15.24
N ILE A 43 -15.70 -11.06 -13.95
CA ILE A 43 -16.72 -10.67 -12.96
C ILE A 43 -16.13 -9.76 -11.87
N TRP A 44 -15.24 -8.87 -12.25
CA TRP A 44 -14.39 -8.01 -11.40
C TRP A 44 -15.15 -7.19 -10.36
N GLY A 45 -16.36 -6.75 -10.67
CA GLY A 45 -17.20 -5.90 -9.82
C GLY A 45 -18.43 -6.61 -9.25
N PHE A 46 -18.55 -7.93 -9.43
CA PHE A 46 -19.79 -8.66 -9.24
C PHE A 46 -20.30 -8.62 -7.77
N ILE A 47 -19.45 -8.82 -6.79
CA ILE A 47 -19.87 -8.78 -5.37
C ILE A 47 -20.44 -7.40 -4.99
N ARG A 48 -19.79 -6.31 -5.42
CA ARG A 48 -20.27 -4.95 -5.20
C ARG A 48 -21.57 -4.67 -5.93
N PHE A 49 -21.71 -5.22 -7.14
CA PHE A 49 -22.95 -5.13 -7.91
C PHE A 49 -24.12 -5.78 -7.16
N VAL A 50 -23.95 -7.02 -6.69
CA VAL A 50 -24.96 -7.74 -5.90
C VAL A 50 -25.35 -6.96 -4.65
N GLN A 51 -24.39 -6.43 -3.90
CA GLN A 51 -24.66 -5.64 -2.68
C GLN A 51 -25.49 -4.39 -2.99
N GLN A 52 -25.18 -3.67 -4.08
CA GLN A 52 -25.94 -2.49 -4.48
C GLN A 52 -27.33 -2.84 -5.02
N CYS A 53 -27.47 -3.92 -5.78
CA CYS A 53 -28.76 -4.42 -6.24
C CYS A 53 -29.67 -4.78 -5.06
N ASN A 54 -29.18 -5.58 -4.11
CA ASN A 54 -29.93 -5.99 -2.92
C ASN A 54 -30.36 -4.80 -2.06
N SER A 55 -29.51 -3.76 -1.94
CA SER A 55 -29.87 -2.52 -1.22
C SER A 55 -30.89 -1.65 -1.92
N SER A 56 -31.22 -1.95 -3.18
CA SER A 56 -32.10 -1.17 -4.06
C SER A 56 -33.29 -1.97 -4.60
N ASP A 57 -33.54 -3.16 -4.06
CA ASP A 57 -34.61 -4.09 -4.48
C ASP A 57 -34.55 -4.45 -5.97
N ILE A 58 -33.36 -4.59 -6.53
CA ILE A 58 -33.10 -5.01 -7.91
C ILE A 58 -32.52 -6.42 -7.89
N GLN A 59 -33.05 -7.32 -8.73
CA GLN A 59 -32.55 -8.69 -8.89
C GLN A 59 -31.26 -8.66 -9.73
N PRO A 60 -30.10 -9.11 -9.20
CA PRO A 60 -28.87 -9.20 -9.96
C PRO A 60 -28.77 -10.50 -10.76
N ILE A 61 -28.30 -10.42 -12.00
CA ILE A 61 -27.94 -11.55 -12.85
C ILE A 61 -26.42 -11.52 -13.07
N ALA A 62 -25.76 -12.64 -12.79
CA ALA A 62 -24.34 -12.80 -13.09
C ALA A 62 -24.15 -13.17 -14.56
N GLY A 63 -23.13 -12.61 -15.19
CA GLY A 63 -22.73 -12.96 -16.53
C GLY A 63 -21.35 -12.39 -16.89
N ALA A 64 -20.89 -12.66 -18.09
CA ALA A 64 -19.70 -12.04 -18.67
C ALA A 64 -19.83 -11.96 -20.20
N ASN A 65 -19.31 -10.91 -20.81
CA ASN A 65 -19.06 -10.83 -22.24
C ASN A 65 -17.63 -11.32 -22.51
N LEU A 66 -17.50 -12.53 -23.02
CA LEU A 66 -16.21 -13.16 -23.32
C LEU A 66 -15.76 -12.82 -24.71
N ILE A 67 -14.55 -12.26 -24.81
CA ILE A 67 -13.93 -11.85 -26.06
C ILE A 67 -12.54 -12.51 -26.15
N THR A 68 -12.32 -13.27 -27.19
CA THR A 68 -11.02 -13.84 -27.58
C THR A 68 -10.66 -13.34 -28.97
N ASP A 69 -9.45 -13.69 -29.45
CA ASP A 69 -9.02 -13.34 -30.81
C ASP A 69 -9.93 -13.93 -31.92
N LYS A 70 -10.74 -14.93 -31.58
CA LYS A 70 -11.55 -15.71 -32.53
C LYS A 70 -13.05 -15.56 -32.36
N GLN A 71 -13.55 -15.26 -31.17
CA GLN A 71 -14.97 -15.32 -30.86
C GLN A 71 -15.37 -14.29 -29.81
N GLU A 72 -16.63 -13.82 -29.89
CA GLU A 72 -17.30 -13.02 -28.86
C GLU A 72 -18.63 -13.68 -28.47
N VAL A 73 -18.85 -13.86 -27.17
CA VAL A 73 -20.03 -14.56 -26.61
C VAL A 73 -20.43 -13.92 -25.28
N VAL A 74 -21.72 -13.64 -25.06
CA VAL A 74 -22.26 -13.26 -23.76
C VAL A 74 -22.78 -14.51 -23.05
N ILE A 75 -22.40 -14.68 -21.80
CA ILE A 75 -22.84 -15.79 -20.95
C ILE A 75 -23.61 -15.23 -19.77
N LEU A 76 -24.76 -15.84 -19.46
CA LEU A 76 -25.59 -15.53 -18.29
C LEU A 76 -25.75 -16.77 -17.43
N VAL A 77 -25.72 -16.58 -16.12
CA VAL A 77 -25.85 -17.66 -15.11
C VAL A 77 -27.32 -17.92 -14.82
N GLU A 78 -27.76 -19.15 -15.05
CA GLU A 78 -29.10 -19.62 -14.70
C GLU A 78 -29.19 -20.08 -13.23
N ASN A 79 -28.16 -20.79 -12.74
CA ASN A 79 -28.14 -21.40 -11.42
C ASN A 79 -26.71 -21.53 -10.86
N GLN A 80 -26.56 -22.06 -9.63
CA GLN A 80 -25.25 -22.17 -8.96
C GLN A 80 -24.22 -23.01 -9.76
N SER A 81 -24.64 -24.06 -10.45
CA SER A 81 -23.72 -24.85 -11.31
C SER A 81 -23.23 -24.01 -12.50
N GLY A 82 -24.09 -23.15 -13.05
CA GLY A 82 -23.72 -22.18 -14.08
C GLY A 82 -22.70 -21.16 -13.59
N TYR A 83 -22.82 -20.68 -12.35
CA TYR A 83 -21.82 -19.80 -11.75
C TYR A 83 -20.44 -20.44 -11.65
N GLU A 84 -20.37 -21.66 -11.14
CA GLU A 84 -19.10 -22.43 -11.08
C GLU A 84 -18.49 -22.60 -12.48
N ASN A 85 -19.33 -22.89 -13.47
CA ASN A 85 -18.90 -23.08 -14.85
C ASN A 85 -18.47 -21.75 -15.49
N LEU A 86 -19.15 -20.63 -15.22
CA LEU A 86 -18.72 -19.29 -15.66
C LEU A 86 -17.33 -18.95 -15.14
N CYS A 87 -17.06 -19.20 -13.84
CA CYS A 87 -15.74 -18.96 -13.24
C CYS A 87 -14.64 -19.79 -13.92
N ARG A 88 -14.91 -21.07 -14.25
CA ARG A 88 -13.97 -21.92 -15.00
C ARG A 88 -13.74 -21.40 -16.41
N ILE A 89 -14.80 -21.05 -17.14
CA ILE A 89 -14.69 -20.53 -18.51
C ILE A 89 -13.87 -19.26 -18.54
N ILE A 90 -14.16 -18.27 -17.67
CA ILE A 90 -13.39 -17.03 -17.57
C ILE A 90 -11.91 -17.34 -17.28
N SER A 91 -11.62 -18.25 -16.34
CA SER A 91 -10.26 -18.65 -16.02
C SER A 91 -9.51 -19.25 -17.22
N HIS A 92 -10.18 -20.06 -18.03
CA HIS A 92 -9.59 -20.59 -19.26
C HIS A 92 -9.35 -19.51 -20.31
N VAL A 93 -10.25 -18.52 -20.44
CA VAL A 93 -10.05 -17.37 -21.32
C VAL A 93 -8.86 -16.52 -20.86
N HIS A 94 -8.65 -16.39 -19.55
CA HIS A 94 -7.47 -15.70 -19.00
C HIS A 94 -6.16 -16.49 -19.22
N ASP A 95 -6.22 -17.81 -19.19
CA ASP A 95 -5.03 -18.65 -19.41
C ASP A 95 -4.55 -18.56 -20.86
N ASP A 96 -5.48 -18.48 -21.84
CA ASP A 96 -5.15 -18.42 -23.26
C ASP A 96 -6.25 -17.75 -24.11
N HIS A 97 -6.05 -16.50 -24.49
CA HIS A 97 -6.96 -15.72 -25.33
C HIS A 97 -7.04 -16.21 -26.80
N THR A 98 -6.19 -17.11 -27.23
CA THR A 98 -6.20 -17.65 -28.60
C THR A 98 -7.15 -18.84 -28.75
N GLN A 99 -7.65 -19.41 -27.65
CA GLN A 99 -8.59 -20.52 -27.65
C GLN A 99 -9.97 -20.09 -28.19
N LYS A 100 -10.69 -21.05 -28.79
CA LYS A 100 -12.10 -20.86 -29.13
C LYS A 100 -12.95 -20.98 -27.86
N ILE A 101 -13.78 -19.98 -27.62
CA ILE A 101 -14.74 -19.98 -26.49
C ILE A 101 -15.70 -21.18 -26.62
N SER A 102 -16.12 -21.52 -27.85
CA SER A 102 -16.99 -22.68 -28.13
C SER A 102 -16.42 -24.01 -27.63
N ASP A 103 -15.08 -24.22 -27.67
CA ASP A 103 -14.44 -25.42 -27.17
C ASP A 103 -14.39 -25.47 -25.64
N ILE A 104 -14.25 -24.33 -24.98
CA ILE A 104 -14.30 -24.22 -23.52
C ILE A 104 -15.72 -24.44 -23.02
N ILE A 105 -16.71 -23.77 -23.61
CA ILE A 105 -18.12 -23.88 -23.22
C ILE A 105 -18.61 -25.33 -23.39
N ARG A 106 -18.16 -26.08 -24.41
CA ARG A 106 -18.51 -27.48 -24.58
C ARG A 106 -18.26 -28.33 -23.33
N LYS A 107 -17.25 -27.98 -22.52
CA LYS A 107 -16.92 -28.70 -21.30
C LYS A 107 -17.73 -28.22 -20.10
N TYR A 108 -18.19 -26.97 -20.12
CA TYR A 108 -18.74 -26.25 -18.95
C TYR A 108 -20.10 -25.56 -19.24
N SER A 109 -20.96 -26.09 -20.08
CA SER A 109 -22.22 -25.45 -20.54
C SER A 109 -23.38 -25.53 -19.56
N SER A 110 -23.37 -26.43 -18.59
CA SER A 110 -24.49 -26.67 -17.68
C SER A 110 -24.84 -25.43 -16.83
N GLY A 111 -26.14 -25.07 -16.80
CA GLY A 111 -26.65 -23.93 -16.03
C GLY A 111 -26.31 -22.56 -16.59
N LEU A 112 -26.01 -22.48 -17.88
CA LEU A 112 -25.65 -21.24 -18.59
C LEU A 112 -26.58 -20.97 -19.78
N PHE A 113 -26.97 -19.69 -19.97
CA PHE A 113 -27.46 -19.18 -21.24
C PHE A 113 -26.33 -18.56 -22.02
N VAL A 114 -26.28 -18.78 -23.31
CA VAL A 114 -25.25 -18.32 -24.20
C VAL A 114 -25.86 -17.51 -25.34
N LEU A 115 -25.36 -16.28 -25.53
CA LEU A 115 -25.81 -15.37 -26.58
C LEU A 115 -24.63 -15.06 -27.50
N SER A 116 -24.83 -15.12 -28.83
CA SER A 116 -23.84 -14.67 -29.81
C SER A 116 -24.52 -14.12 -31.05
N TYR A 117 -23.86 -13.21 -31.73
CA TYR A 117 -24.30 -12.67 -33.02
C TYR A 117 -23.55 -13.28 -34.22
N ASP A 118 -22.47 -14.00 -33.94
CA ASP A 118 -21.64 -14.59 -35.01
C ASP A 118 -22.15 -15.97 -35.46
N THR A 119 -22.42 -16.09 -36.76
CA THR A 119 -22.98 -17.28 -37.38
C THR A 119 -22.12 -18.54 -37.19
N LEU A 120 -20.78 -18.40 -37.27
CA LEU A 120 -19.88 -19.54 -37.13
C LEU A 120 -19.83 -20.05 -35.70
N THR A 121 -19.73 -19.12 -34.74
CA THR A 121 -19.77 -19.40 -33.32
C THR A 121 -21.09 -20.09 -32.92
N LEU A 122 -22.24 -19.59 -33.40
CA LEU A 122 -23.55 -20.19 -33.15
C LEU A 122 -23.63 -21.64 -33.66
N LYS A 123 -23.15 -21.91 -34.88
CA LYS A 123 -23.13 -23.28 -35.43
C LYS A 123 -22.22 -24.24 -34.67
N GLU A 124 -21.09 -23.73 -34.16
CA GLU A 124 -20.20 -24.53 -33.32
C GLU A 124 -20.82 -24.85 -31.95
N LEU A 125 -21.44 -23.84 -31.30
CA LEU A 125 -22.10 -23.97 -30.00
C LEU A 125 -23.36 -24.86 -30.06
N GLN A 126 -24.13 -24.81 -31.15
CA GLN A 126 -25.35 -25.60 -31.34
C GLN A 126 -25.07 -27.13 -31.31
N ARG A 127 -23.82 -27.56 -31.54
CA ARG A 127 -23.45 -28.97 -31.43
C ARG A 127 -23.38 -29.49 -29.98
N SER A 128 -23.35 -28.60 -29.01
CA SER A 128 -23.08 -28.92 -27.58
C SER A 128 -24.03 -28.25 -26.60
N ILE A 129 -24.75 -27.20 -27.02
CA ILE A 129 -25.70 -26.47 -26.17
C ILE A 129 -27.11 -26.71 -26.71
N PRO A 130 -28.09 -27.05 -25.85
CA PRO A 130 -29.50 -27.13 -26.25
C PRO A 130 -30.01 -25.80 -26.82
N ASN A 131 -30.85 -25.85 -27.84
CA ASN A 131 -31.45 -24.64 -28.45
C ASN A 131 -32.22 -23.77 -27.44
N THR A 132 -32.68 -24.31 -26.32
CA THR A 132 -33.32 -23.59 -25.21
C THR A 132 -32.37 -22.75 -24.39
N HIS A 133 -31.06 -22.91 -24.55
CA HIS A 133 -30.01 -22.20 -23.85
C HIS A 133 -29.04 -21.43 -24.75
N LEU A 134 -29.25 -21.50 -26.09
CA LEU A 134 -28.46 -20.78 -27.10
C LEU A 134 -29.35 -19.77 -27.85
N PHE A 135 -28.98 -18.51 -27.86
CA PHE A 135 -29.75 -17.42 -28.43
C PHE A 135 -28.90 -16.60 -29.41
N ILE A 136 -29.57 -16.06 -30.46
CA ILE A 136 -28.94 -15.08 -31.34
C ILE A 136 -29.11 -13.70 -30.68
N GLU A 137 -27.98 -13.01 -30.45
CA GLU A 137 -28.00 -11.66 -29.88
C GLU A 137 -28.25 -10.60 -30.96
N LEU A 138 -29.26 -9.78 -30.76
CA LEU A 138 -29.54 -8.58 -31.58
C LEU A 138 -29.05 -7.34 -30.82
N ARG A 139 -28.01 -6.68 -31.34
CA ARG A 139 -27.34 -5.50 -30.74
C ARG A 139 -27.64 -4.21 -31.51
N PRO A 140 -27.48 -3.01 -30.91
CA PRO A 140 -27.52 -1.75 -31.61
C PRO A 140 -26.62 -1.70 -32.83
N GLY A 141 -27.13 -1.22 -33.98
CA GLY A 141 -26.39 -1.16 -35.23
C GLY A 141 -26.48 -2.41 -36.12
N MET A 142 -27.13 -3.48 -35.67
CA MET A 142 -27.41 -4.66 -36.47
C MET A 142 -28.76 -4.53 -37.21
N GLU A 143 -28.85 -5.14 -38.41
CA GLU A 143 -30.07 -5.21 -39.18
C GLU A 143 -31.00 -6.31 -38.67
N GLU A 144 -32.23 -5.95 -38.27
CA GLU A 144 -33.23 -6.90 -37.78
C GLU A 144 -33.54 -8.01 -38.79
N SER A 145 -33.72 -7.66 -40.11
CA SER A 145 -34.03 -8.58 -41.19
C SER A 145 -32.96 -9.68 -41.36
N VAL A 146 -31.69 -9.32 -41.25
CA VAL A 146 -30.55 -10.28 -41.32
C VAL A 146 -30.57 -11.23 -40.15
N THR A 147 -30.79 -10.69 -38.93
CA THR A 147 -30.86 -11.48 -37.70
C THR A 147 -32.04 -12.42 -37.70
N GLN A 148 -33.23 -11.98 -38.17
CA GLN A 148 -34.43 -12.81 -38.31
C GLN A 148 -34.24 -13.95 -39.30
N LYS A 149 -33.53 -13.70 -40.44
CA LYS A 149 -33.19 -14.74 -41.40
C LYS A 149 -32.26 -15.78 -40.76
N LEU A 150 -31.23 -15.34 -40.07
CA LEU A 150 -30.30 -16.22 -39.36
C LEU A 150 -31.02 -17.11 -38.32
N ALA A 151 -32.01 -16.52 -37.60
CA ALA A 151 -32.81 -17.23 -36.64
C ALA A 151 -33.63 -18.38 -37.25
N LYS A 152 -34.24 -18.15 -38.42
CA LYS A 152 -34.96 -19.15 -39.19
C LYS A 152 -34.02 -20.26 -39.69
N ASP A 153 -32.83 -19.89 -40.22
CA ASP A 153 -31.85 -20.82 -40.78
C ASP A 153 -31.29 -21.75 -39.68
N LEU A 154 -31.00 -21.22 -38.48
CA LEU A 154 -30.46 -21.97 -37.36
C LEU A 154 -31.52 -22.56 -36.40
N LYS A 155 -32.77 -22.20 -36.55
CA LYS A 155 -33.88 -22.56 -35.63
C LYS A 155 -33.58 -22.17 -34.19
N LEU A 156 -33.03 -20.97 -34.00
CA LEU A 156 -32.71 -20.39 -32.70
C LEU A 156 -33.57 -19.14 -32.45
N GLU A 157 -33.86 -18.89 -31.18
CA GLU A 157 -34.55 -17.66 -30.73
C GLU A 157 -33.60 -16.47 -30.70
N ILE A 158 -34.16 -15.27 -30.95
CA ILE A 158 -33.45 -14.00 -30.89
C ILE A 158 -33.66 -13.38 -29.51
N VAL A 159 -32.65 -12.77 -28.94
CA VAL A 159 -32.74 -11.89 -27.76
C VAL A 159 -32.13 -10.52 -28.07
N ALA A 160 -32.86 -9.47 -27.81
CA ALA A 160 -32.36 -8.11 -28.00
C ALA A 160 -31.62 -7.62 -26.77
N THR A 161 -30.43 -7.02 -26.96
CA THR A 161 -29.62 -6.42 -25.90
C THR A 161 -29.26 -4.97 -26.20
N GLY A 162 -28.96 -4.19 -25.18
CA GLY A 162 -28.44 -2.82 -25.33
C GLY A 162 -26.95 -2.75 -25.62
N ASP A 163 -26.18 -3.81 -25.35
CA ASP A 163 -24.70 -3.85 -25.42
C ASP A 163 -24.09 -2.57 -24.83
N VAL A 164 -24.46 -2.28 -23.56
CA VAL A 164 -24.29 -0.96 -22.93
C VAL A 164 -22.87 -0.76 -22.41
N TYR A 165 -22.20 0.34 -22.79
CA TYR A 165 -20.86 0.72 -22.33
C TYR A 165 -20.84 2.05 -21.57
N PHE A 166 -21.84 2.92 -21.77
CA PHE A 166 -21.89 4.26 -21.18
C PHE A 166 -23.32 4.73 -20.90
N LYS A 167 -23.40 5.79 -20.08
CA LYS A 167 -24.67 6.33 -19.56
C LYS A 167 -25.53 6.98 -20.63
N SER A 168 -24.92 7.73 -21.57
CA SER A 168 -25.62 8.49 -22.61
C SER A 168 -24.72 8.71 -23.83
N LYS A 169 -25.28 9.09 -24.96
CA LYS A 169 -24.55 9.44 -26.20
C LYS A 169 -23.41 10.43 -25.98
N ARG A 170 -23.55 11.37 -25.02
CA ARG A 170 -22.51 12.36 -24.67
C ARG A 170 -21.24 11.74 -24.14
N ASN A 171 -21.25 10.51 -23.65
CA ASN A 171 -20.08 9.79 -23.13
C ASN A 171 -19.27 9.07 -24.20
N HIS A 172 -19.72 9.04 -25.46
CA HIS A 172 -19.06 8.35 -26.55
C HIS A 172 -17.60 8.80 -26.77
N ILE A 173 -17.32 10.13 -26.68
CA ILE A 173 -15.95 10.65 -26.79
C ILE A 173 -15.05 10.12 -25.68
N SER A 174 -15.55 9.96 -24.44
CA SER A 174 -14.79 9.42 -23.33
C SER A 174 -14.50 7.93 -23.52
N HIS A 175 -15.42 7.17 -24.14
CA HIS A 175 -15.20 5.79 -24.53
C HIS A 175 -14.11 5.68 -25.61
N LYS A 176 -14.10 6.56 -26.63
CA LYS A 176 -13.01 6.67 -27.61
C LYS A 176 -11.66 6.98 -26.94
N ILE A 177 -11.65 7.85 -25.93
CA ILE A 177 -10.45 8.15 -25.15
C ILE A 177 -9.93 6.93 -24.38
N LEU A 178 -10.81 6.14 -23.74
CA LEU A 178 -10.39 4.90 -23.06
C LEU A 178 -9.75 3.92 -24.05
N TYR A 179 -10.35 3.74 -25.23
CA TYR A 179 -9.77 2.92 -26.29
C TYR A 179 -8.39 3.43 -26.73
N ALA A 180 -8.24 4.73 -26.92
CA ALA A 180 -6.95 5.36 -27.28
C ALA A 180 -5.88 5.12 -26.21
N ILE A 181 -6.24 5.20 -24.91
CA ILE A 181 -5.33 4.92 -23.79
C ILE A 181 -4.90 3.44 -23.80
N ASP A 182 -5.84 2.52 -23.99
CA ASP A 182 -5.59 1.07 -24.00
C ASP A 182 -4.60 0.66 -25.10
N HIS A 183 -4.75 1.27 -26.30
CA HIS A 183 -3.89 1.00 -27.46
C HIS A 183 -2.69 1.94 -27.59
N ASN A 184 -2.47 2.82 -26.59
CA ASN A 184 -1.39 3.83 -26.62
C ASN A 184 -1.38 4.70 -27.90
N LEU A 185 -2.56 5.17 -28.32
CA LEU A 185 -2.77 5.98 -29.51
C LEU A 185 -3.11 7.44 -29.14
N THR A 186 -2.82 8.36 -30.07
CA THR A 186 -3.43 9.69 -30.05
C THR A 186 -4.85 9.65 -30.61
N LEU A 187 -5.70 10.60 -30.24
CA LEU A 187 -7.13 10.63 -30.62
C LEU A 187 -7.36 10.62 -32.16
N GLU A 188 -6.42 11.22 -32.91
CA GLU A 188 -6.46 11.29 -34.37
C GLU A 188 -6.14 9.95 -35.06
N LYS A 189 -5.40 9.09 -34.38
CA LYS A 189 -4.96 7.77 -34.90
C LYS A 189 -5.92 6.63 -34.55
N VAL A 190 -7.01 6.93 -33.85
CA VAL A 190 -7.99 5.90 -33.44
C VAL A 190 -8.83 5.50 -34.63
N ASP A 191 -8.80 4.21 -34.97
CA ASP A 191 -9.68 3.62 -35.98
C ASP A 191 -11.15 3.70 -35.52
N PRO A 192 -12.06 4.29 -36.31
CA PRO A 192 -13.49 4.33 -35.98
C PRO A 192 -14.14 2.96 -35.76
N LEU A 193 -13.61 1.88 -36.34
CA LEU A 193 -14.11 0.52 -36.17
C LEU A 193 -13.57 -0.17 -34.91
N GLY A 194 -12.56 0.39 -34.27
CA GLY A 194 -11.91 -0.22 -33.09
C GLY A 194 -12.68 -0.08 -31.78
N TYR A 195 -13.69 0.81 -31.72
CA TYR A 195 -14.46 1.07 -30.49
C TYR A 195 -15.97 1.13 -30.78
N LYS A 196 -16.79 1.01 -29.74
CA LYS A 196 -18.26 0.99 -29.89
C LYS A 196 -18.81 2.34 -30.35
N SER A 197 -19.83 2.31 -31.20
CA SER A 197 -20.50 3.51 -31.69
C SER A 197 -21.30 4.26 -30.59
N ASP A 198 -21.81 5.44 -30.89
CA ASP A 198 -22.63 6.25 -29.96
C ASP A 198 -23.96 5.60 -29.60
N GLN A 199 -24.31 4.45 -30.20
CA GLN A 199 -25.52 3.70 -29.95
C GLN A 199 -25.49 2.80 -28.70
N HIS A 200 -24.34 2.62 -28.03
CA HIS A 200 -24.14 1.67 -26.92
C HIS A 200 -24.34 2.31 -25.53
N TRP A 201 -25.47 3.00 -25.34
CA TRP A 201 -25.82 3.66 -24.09
C TRP A 201 -27.07 3.04 -23.42
N PHE A 202 -27.25 3.31 -22.11
CA PHE A 202 -28.32 2.73 -21.30
C PHE A 202 -29.66 3.35 -21.67
N ARG A 203 -30.60 2.54 -22.25
CA ARG A 203 -31.91 2.94 -22.74
C ARG A 203 -33.01 2.46 -21.83
N ASN A 204 -34.14 3.17 -21.83
CA ASN A 204 -35.39 2.65 -21.27
C ASN A 204 -36.10 1.72 -22.27
N GLU A 205 -37.21 1.08 -21.85
CA GLU A 205 -37.96 0.12 -22.66
C GLU A 205 -38.53 0.75 -23.95
N GLU A 206 -39.08 1.97 -23.88
CA GLU A 206 -39.62 2.66 -25.05
C GLU A 206 -38.54 2.95 -26.11
N GLU A 207 -37.36 3.33 -25.66
CA GLU A 207 -36.19 3.58 -26.52
C GLU A 207 -35.69 2.29 -27.17
N MET A 208 -35.75 1.15 -26.45
CA MET A 208 -35.42 -0.16 -27.01
C MET A 208 -36.43 -0.64 -28.03
N VAL A 209 -37.73 -0.41 -27.79
CA VAL A 209 -38.81 -0.69 -28.76
C VAL A 209 -38.63 0.13 -30.03
N LYS A 210 -38.26 1.43 -29.90
CA LYS A 210 -37.98 2.28 -31.08
C LYS A 210 -36.73 1.84 -31.83
N LEU A 211 -35.77 1.23 -31.13
CA LEU A 211 -34.53 0.70 -31.74
C LEU A 211 -34.77 -0.59 -32.53
N PHE A 212 -35.67 -1.47 -32.04
CA PHE A 212 -36.00 -2.76 -32.64
C PHE A 212 -37.50 -2.94 -32.88
N PRO A 213 -38.12 -2.13 -33.74
CA PRO A 213 -39.58 -2.12 -33.92
C PRO A 213 -40.16 -3.40 -34.52
N ASN A 214 -39.36 -4.14 -35.30
CA ASN A 214 -39.78 -5.39 -35.96
C ASN A 214 -39.39 -6.65 -35.20
N SER A 215 -38.81 -6.50 -33.98
CA SER A 215 -38.27 -7.64 -33.18
C SER A 215 -38.79 -7.59 -31.73
N LEU A 216 -40.08 -7.30 -31.53
CA LEU A 216 -40.68 -7.24 -30.19
C LEU A 216 -40.57 -8.57 -29.43
N GLY A 217 -40.62 -9.71 -30.13
CA GLY A 217 -40.34 -11.03 -29.54
C GLY A 217 -38.95 -11.16 -28.92
N ALA A 218 -37.94 -10.57 -29.56
CA ALA A 218 -36.58 -10.55 -29.06
C ALA A 218 -36.42 -9.71 -27.76
N LEU A 219 -37.17 -8.63 -27.62
CA LEU A 219 -37.24 -7.86 -26.37
C LEU A 219 -37.93 -8.67 -25.26
N ASN A 220 -39.00 -9.38 -25.55
CA ASN A 220 -39.69 -10.25 -24.58
C ASN A 220 -38.81 -11.44 -24.14
N ASN A 221 -37.97 -11.96 -25.03
CA ASN A 221 -37.01 -13.00 -24.70
C ASN A 221 -35.99 -12.55 -23.65
N SER A 222 -35.65 -11.24 -23.58
CA SER A 222 -34.81 -10.71 -22.50
C SER A 222 -35.44 -10.90 -21.13
N ARG A 223 -36.77 -10.72 -21.03
CA ARG A 223 -37.50 -10.95 -19.79
C ARG A 223 -37.58 -12.45 -19.48
N TYR A 224 -37.87 -13.29 -20.49
CA TYR A 224 -37.93 -14.75 -20.33
C TYR A 224 -36.64 -15.30 -19.77
N LEU A 225 -35.47 -14.88 -20.27
CA LEU A 225 -34.17 -15.28 -19.75
C LEU A 225 -33.96 -14.80 -18.32
N SER A 226 -34.32 -13.55 -18.03
CA SER A 226 -34.13 -12.97 -16.69
C SER A 226 -34.97 -13.70 -15.63
N ASP A 227 -36.19 -14.14 -15.97
CA ASP A 227 -37.06 -14.87 -15.04
C ASP A 227 -36.55 -16.28 -14.71
N ARG A 228 -35.66 -16.83 -15.54
CA ARG A 228 -34.99 -18.12 -15.32
C ARG A 228 -33.67 -18.00 -14.54
N CYS A 229 -33.01 -16.85 -14.59
CA CYS A 229 -31.76 -16.58 -13.88
C CYS A 229 -32.03 -16.32 -12.39
N LYS A 230 -32.19 -17.42 -11.60
CA LYS A 230 -32.54 -17.35 -10.17
C LYS A 230 -31.42 -18.01 -9.35
N THR A 231 -30.49 -17.23 -8.90
CA THR A 231 -29.40 -17.69 -8.02
C THR A 231 -29.44 -16.90 -6.71
N ASP A 232 -29.28 -17.60 -5.59
CA ASP A 232 -29.12 -16.94 -4.29
C ASP A 232 -27.68 -16.38 -4.17
N TRP A 233 -27.58 -15.05 -4.11
CA TRP A 233 -26.33 -14.33 -3.96
C TRP A 233 -26.13 -13.81 -2.53
N SER A 234 -26.56 -14.60 -1.52
CA SER A 234 -26.48 -14.18 -0.12
C SER A 234 -25.04 -14.18 0.44
N PHE A 235 -24.15 -15.02 -0.09
CA PHE A 235 -22.75 -15.19 0.35
C PHE A 235 -22.59 -15.39 1.88
N ILE A 236 -23.56 -16.02 2.53
CA ILE A 236 -23.64 -16.16 4.00
C ILE A 236 -22.62 -17.17 4.53
N ASN A 237 -22.21 -18.15 3.71
CA ASN A 237 -21.39 -19.26 4.16
C ASN A 237 -19.90 -18.98 3.95
N THR A 238 -19.12 -19.07 5.02
CA THR A 238 -17.66 -19.04 4.92
C THR A 238 -17.12 -20.33 4.30
N ILE A 239 -16.26 -20.19 3.30
CA ILE A 239 -15.62 -21.30 2.58
C ILE A 239 -14.30 -21.65 3.26
N PHE A 240 -14.28 -22.75 3.97
CA PHE A 240 -13.09 -23.24 4.68
C PHE A 240 -12.18 -24.09 3.77
N PRO A 241 -10.87 -24.11 3.98
CA PRO A 241 -9.93 -25.00 3.28
C PRO A 241 -10.09 -26.47 3.73
N GLY A 242 -11.21 -27.05 3.40
CA GLY A 242 -11.68 -28.43 3.48
C GLY A 242 -11.23 -29.30 4.65
N LEU A 243 -12.19 -29.67 5.51
CA LEU A 243 -12.00 -30.72 6.50
C LEU A 243 -13.32 -31.49 6.74
N SER A 244 -13.22 -32.80 6.74
CA SER A 244 -14.33 -33.66 7.18
C SER A 244 -14.55 -33.51 8.70
N LEU A 245 -15.71 -33.93 9.22
CA LEU A 245 -15.99 -33.93 10.66
C LEU A 245 -14.93 -34.70 11.48
N LYS A 246 -14.37 -35.80 10.95
CA LYS A 246 -13.27 -36.54 11.58
C LYS A 246 -12.01 -35.72 11.65
N ASP A 247 -11.73 -34.90 10.63
CA ASP A 247 -10.58 -34.01 10.59
C ASP A 247 -10.72 -32.83 11.55
N THR A 248 -11.95 -32.37 11.81
CA THR A 248 -12.23 -31.31 12.79
C THR A 248 -11.88 -31.78 14.22
N TYR A 249 -12.27 -33.00 14.64
CA TYR A 249 -11.90 -33.51 15.95
C TYR A 249 -10.39 -33.67 16.13
N ARG A 250 -9.71 -34.22 15.12
CA ARG A 250 -8.24 -34.32 15.10
C ARG A 250 -7.58 -32.96 15.18
N SER A 251 -8.08 -31.96 14.46
CA SER A 251 -7.56 -30.60 14.46
C SER A 251 -7.73 -29.93 15.82
N ASN A 252 -8.88 -30.08 16.47
CA ASN A 252 -9.13 -29.56 17.81
C ASN A 252 -8.12 -30.11 18.83
N ARG A 253 -7.90 -31.43 18.81
CA ARG A 253 -6.93 -32.11 19.70
C ARG A 253 -5.49 -31.65 19.40
N LYS A 254 -5.12 -31.56 18.12
CA LYS A 254 -3.82 -31.13 17.69
C LYS A 254 -3.54 -29.67 18.08
N LEU A 255 -4.53 -28.79 17.91
CA LEU A 255 -4.44 -27.38 18.32
C LEU A 255 -4.21 -27.29 19.83
N LYS A 256 -5.04 -27.96 20.63
CA LYS A 256 -4.89 -27.97 22.09
C LYS A 256 -3.49 -28.39 22.53
N ASN A 257 -2.97 -29.49 22.00
CA ASN A 257 -1.63 -29.98 22.35
C ASN A 257 -0.54 -28.93 22.01
N LYS A 258 -0.58 -28.39 20.79
CA LYS A 258 0.41 -27.38 20.36
C LYS A 258 0.35 -26.10 21.18
N VAL A 259 -0.84 -25.66 21.58
CA VAL A 259 -1.01 -24.46 22.43
C VAL A 259 -0.41 -24.70 23.81
N PHE A 260 -0.63 -25.85 24.46
CA PHE A 260 -0.03 -26.14 25.76
C PHE A 260 1.50 -26.38 25.70
N GLU A 261 2.01 -26.98 24.63
CA GLU A 261 3.45 -27.06 24.36
C GLU A 261 4.07 -25.66 24.21
N GLY A 262 3.43 -24.77 23.45
CA GLY A 262 3.86 -23.40 23.29
C GLY A 262 3.73 -22.58 24.57
N ALA A 263 2.66 -22.77 25.33
CA ALA A 263 2.47 -22.10 26.62
C ALA A 263 3.60 -22.44 27.60
N LYS A 264 4.04 -23.71 27.64
CA LYS A 264 5.19 -24.11 28.44
C LYS A 264 6.49 -23.41 28.01
N LYS A 265 6.69 -23.20 26.70
CA LYS A 265 7.86 -22.46 26.19
C LYS A 265 7.80 -20.96 26.50
N ARG A 266 6.59 -20.34 26.45
CA ARG A 266 6.39 -18.89 26.66
C ARG A 266 6.41 -18.50 28.14
N TYR A 267 5.72 -19.26 28.98
CA TYR A 267 5.51 -18.93 30.40
C TYR A 267 6.38 -19.77 31.36
N GLY A 268 7.01 -20.84 30.90
CA GLY A 268 7.71 -21.80 31.78
C GLY A 268 6.71 -22.57 32.65
N ASN A 269 6.15 -21.89 33.68
CA ASN A 269 5.09 -22.42 34.51
C ASN A 269 3.69 -21.87 34.07
N ILE A 270 2.76 -22.76 33.83
CA ILE A 270 1.37 -22.42 33.45
C ILE A 270 0.54 -22.26 34.74
N ASN A 271 0.40 -21.01 35.21
CA ASN A 271 -0.45 -20.68 36.36
C ASN A 271 -1.96 -20.77 36.03
N GLY A 272 -2.81 -20.54 37.05
CA GLY A 272 -4.26 -20.60 36.92
C GLY A 272 -4.84 -19.65 35.87
N ASP A 273 -4.35 -18.40 35.82
CA ASP A 273 -4.86 -17.36 34.90
C ASP A 273 -4.51 -17.71 33.45
N VAL A 274 -3.27 -18.12 33.18
CA VAL A 274 -2.84 -18.58 31.85
C VAL A 274 -3.67 -19.77 31.39
N ARG A 275 -3.88 -20.76 32.26
CA ARG A 275 -4.68 -21.96 31.94
C ARG A 275 -6.12 -21.58 31.63
N SER A 276 -6.78 -20.79 32.50
CA SER A 276 -8.17 -20.38 32.34
C SER A 276 -8.39 -19.60 31.03
N ARG A 277 -7.46 -18.70 30.69
CA ARG A 277 -7.54 -17.93 29.44
C ARG A 277 -7.34 -18.83 28.22
N ILE A 278 -6.38 -19.77 28.24
CA ILE A 278 -6.18 -20.74 27.15
C ILE A 278 -7.45 -21.59 26.95
N GLU A 279 -8.02 -22.15 28.03
CA GLU A 279 -9.21 -23.00 27.94
C GLU A 279 -10.43 -22.23 27.45
N TYR A 280 -10.62 -20.98 27.87
CA TYR A 280 -11.65 -20.08 27.40
C TYR A 280 -11.55 -19.83 25.89
N GLU A 281 -10.38 -19.43 25.40
CA GLU A 281 -10.17 -19.15 23.97
C GLU A 281 -10.30 -20.41 23.10
N LEU A 282 -9.69 -21.54 23.54
CA LEU A 282 -9.81 -22.83 22.84
C LEU A 282 -11.25 -23.29 22.74
N ASN A 283 -12.07 -23.07 23.76
CA ASN A 283 -13.49 -23.44 23.71
C ASN A 283 -14.21 -22.67 22.60
N ILE A 284 -14.05 -21.36 22.51
CA ILE A 284 -14.68 -20.53 21.46
C ILE A 284 -14.16 -20.92 20.07
N ILE A 285 -12.83 -21.06 19.92
CA ILE A 285 -12.19 -21.42 18.64
C ILE A 285 -12.68 -22.78 18.12
N THR A 286 -12.79 -23.76 19.02
CA THR A 286 -13.22 -25.12 18.63
C THR A 286 -14.72 -25.19 18.36
N GLN A 287 -15.56 -24.51 19.14
CA GLN A 287 -17.00 -24.42 18.88
C GLN A 287 -17.31 -23.80 17.52
N LYS A 288 -16.52 -22.81 17.10
CA LYS A 288 -16.66 -22.17 15.79
C LYS A 288 -15.99 -22.92 14.63
N GLY A 289 -15.29 -24.03 14.91
CA GLY A 289 -14.60 -24.81 13.87
C GLY A 289 -13.35 -24.16 13.31
N PHE A 290 -12.76 -23.18 14.01
CA PHE A 290 -11.60 -22.41 13.52
C PHE A 290 -10.24 -23.07 13.77
N ALA A 291 -10.19 -24.21 14.48
CA ALA A 291 -8.94 -24.91 14.80
C ALA A 291 -8.05 -25.21 13.58
N PRO A 292 -8.58 -25.66 12.43
CA PRO A 292 -7.78 -25.88 11.22
C PRO A 292 -7.09 -24.63 10.72
N TYR A 293 -7.76 -23.49 10.77
CA TYR A 293 -7.21 -22.21 10.34
C TYR A 293 -5.99 -21.81 11.16
N PHE A 294 -6.07 -21.89 12.50
CA PHE A 294 -4.92 -21.63 13.38
C PHE A 294 -3.75 -22.57 13.08
N LEU A 295 -4.03 -23.84 12.78
CA LEU A 295 -3.00 -24.82 12.44
C LEU A 295 -2.33 -24.52 11.08
N ILE A 296 -3.09 -24.04 10.09
CA ILE A 296 -2.55 -23.61 8.80
C ILE A 296 -1.62 -22.40 9.00
N VAL A 297 -2.10 -21.37 9.72
CA VAL A 297 -1.28 -20.19 9.98
C VAL A 297 -0.02 -20.53 10.77
N GLN A 298 -0.14 -21.37 11.82
CA GLN A 298 0.99 -21.85 12.60
C GLN A 298 2.02 -22.63 11.76
N ASP A 299 1.55 -23.43 10.82
CA ASP A 299 2.41 -24.16 9.89
C ASP A 299 3.20 -23.22 8.97
N ILE A 300 2.55 -22.17 8.46
CA ILE A 300 3.19 -21.13 7.62
C ILE A 300 4.22 -20.34 8.43
N VAL A 301 3.86 -19.92 9.64
CA VAL A 301 4.75 -19.15 10.55
C VAL A 301 6.02 -19.92 10.89
N ASN A 302 5.95 -21.24 11.02
CA ASN A 302 7.11 -22.09 11.33
C ASN A 302 8.15 -22.18 10.19
N GLN A 303 7.89 -21.60 9.01
CA GLN A 303 8.86 -21.61 7.90
C GLN A 303 9.97 -20.56 8.05
N THR A 304 9.83 -19.63 8.99
CA THR A 304 10.87 -18.62 9.30
C THR A 304 11.05 -18.42 10.79
N ARG A 305 12.19 -17.82 11.19
CA ARG A 305 12.53 -17.57 12.60
C ARG A 305 12.01 -16.24 13.15
N ALA A 306 11.64 -15.31 12.29
CA ALA A 306 11.20 -13.96 12.69
C ALA A 306 9.85 -13.62 12.05
N THR A 307 8.79 -13.55 12.86
CA THR A 307 7.45 -13.19 12.42
C THR A 307 6.80 -12.24 13.41
N ILE A 308 5.85 -11.46 12.92
CA ILE A 308 4.94 -10.67 13.75
C ILE A 308 3.51 -10.85 13.27
N GLY A 309 2.70 -11.53 14.07
CA GLY A 309 1.25 -11.46 13.93
C GLY A 309 0.74 -10.13 14.47
N ARG A 310 -0.12 -9.49 13.70
CA ARG A 310 -0.65 -8.16 13.97
C ARG A 310 -2.18 -8.12 13.92
N GLY A 311 -2.77 -6.93 14.04
CA GLY A 311 -4.22 -6.77 14.08
C GLY A 311 -4.83 -7.32 15.36
N SER A 312 -6.09 -7.74 15.28
CA SER A 312 -6.82 -8.27 16.43
C SER A 312 -6.30 -9.63 16.93
N ALA A 313 -5.59 -10.39 16.08
CA ALA A 313 -5.02 -11.70 16.46
C ALA A 313 -4.01 -11.63 17.62
N ALA A 314 -3.39 -10.45 17.83
CA ALA A 314 -2.50 -10.22 18.95
C ALA A 314 -3.19 -10.21 20.33
N ALA A 315 -4.53 -10.16 20.37
CA ALA A 315 -5.29 -10.29 21.61
C ALA A 315 -5.48 -11.74 22.07
N SER A 316 -5.04 -12.72 21.26
CA SER A 316 -5.25 -14.14 21.55
C SER A 316 -4.02 -14.78 22.20
N ILE A 317 -4.23 -15.42 23.37
CA ILE A 317 -3.20 -16.26 24.01
C ILE A 317 -2.92 -17.52 23.19
N VAL A 318 -3.91 -18.04 22.45
CA VAL A 318 -3.73 -19.16 21.53
C VAL A 318 -2.76 -18.76 20.41
N SER A 319 -2.92 -17.59 19.80
CA SER A 319 -2.00 -17.06 18.79
C SER A 319 -0.60 -16.83 19.35
N TYR A 320 -0.51 -16.32 20.58
CA TYR A 320 0.77 -16.10 21.28
C TYR A 320 1.50 -17.42 21.57
N CYS A 321 0.80 -18.43 22.08
CA CYS A 321 1.37 -19.77 22.35
C CYS A 321 1.77 -20.52 21.07
N LEU A 322 1.10 -20.26 19.95
CA LEU A 322 1.46 -20.83 18.63
C LEU A 322 2.61 -20.07 17.93
N PHE A 323 3.22 -19.06 18.56
CA PHE A 323 4.24 -18.19 18.00
C PHE A 323 3.81 -17.37 16.77
N ILE A 324 2.48 -17.26 16.55
CA ILE A 324 1.91 -16.39 15.52
C ILE A 324 2.11 -14.92 15.90
N THR A 325 1.90 -14.57 17.18
CA THR A 325 2.09 -13.22 17.72
C THR A 325 3.18 -13.18 18.76
N GLN A 326 3.77 -11.99 19.03
CA GLN A 326 4.91 -11.82 19.93
C GLN A 326 4.58 -11.03 21.21
N VAL A 327 3.34 -10.56 21.37
CA VAL A 327 2.89 -9.80 22.53
C VAL A 327 2.05 -10.68 23.44
N ASP A 328 2.37 -10.66 24.73
CA ASP A 328 1.62 -11.39 25.75
C ASP A 328 0.28 -10.67 26.04
N PRO A 329 -0.87 -11.27 25.67
CA PRO A 329 -2.16 -10.62 25.83
C PRO A 329 -2.62 -10.51 27.28
N LEU A 330 -2.11 -11.34 28.19
CA LEU A 330 -2.40 -11.22 29.62
C LEU A 330 -1.62 -10.08 30.25
N LYS A 331 -0.33 -10.00 30.00
CA LYS A 331 0.56 -8.94 30.53
C LYS A 331 0.07 -7.55 30.15
N TYR A 332 -0.43 -7.36 28.92
CA TYR A 332 -0.85 -6.06 28.40
C TYR A 332 -2.37 -5.89 28.32
N THR A 333 -3.13 -6.76 28.98
CA THR A 333 -4.59 -6.68 29.12
C THR A 333 -5.30 -6.50 27.79
N LEU A 334 -4.99 -7.38 26.81
CA LEU A 334 -5.61 -7.35 25.48
C LEU A 334 -6.87 -8.22 25.46
N GLN A 335 -7.99 -7.65 24.95
CA GLN A 335 -9.30 -8.28 24.98
C GLN A 335 -9.48 -9.24 23.81
N PHE A 336 -9.67 -10.55 24.10
CA PHE A 336 -9.87 -11.60 23.09
C PHE A 336 -11.14 -11.38 22.26
N GLU A 337 -12.18 -10.84 22.86
CA GLU A 337 -13.50 -10.62 22.24
C GLU A 337 -13.39 -9.68 21.04
N ARG A 338 -12.38 -8.81 21.00
CA ARG A 338 -12.07 -7.98 19.82
C ARG A 338 -11.63 -8.82 18.62
N PHE A 339 -11.02 -9.97 18.85
CA PHE A 339 -10.57 -10.90 17.81
C PHE A 339 -11.65 -11.93 17.49
N ILE A 340 -12.13 -12.67 18.48
CA ILE A 340 -13.21 -13.67 18.32
C ILE A 340 -14.18 -13.55 19.49
N HIS A 341 -15.47 -13.44 19.21
CA HIS A 341 -16.54 -13.49 20.20
C HIS A 341 -17.62 -14.51 19.79
N PRO A 342 -18.45 -14.98 20.73
CA PRO A 342 -19.43 -16.03 20.46
C PRO A 342 -20.43 -15.70 19.34
N GLU A 343 -20.85 -14.44 19.21
CA GLU A 343 -21.84 -14.01 18.21
C GLU A 343 -21.22 -13.70 16.84
N ARG A 344 -19.89 -13.66 16.72
CA ARG A 344 -19.22 -13.38 15.45
C ARG A 344 -19.48 -14.47 14.43
N LYS A 345 -20.02 -14.11 13.28
CA LYS A 345 -20.26 -15.04 12.15
C LYS A 345 -19.06 -15.10 11.20
N ASP A 346 -18.38 -13.98 11.02
CA ASP A 346 -17.25 -13.86 10.10
C ASP A 346 -15.99 -14.53 10.67
N MET A 347 -15.12 -15.02 9.79
CA MET A 347 -13.80 -15.52 10.17
C MET A 347 -12.95 -14.44 10.83
N PRO A 348 -12.12 -14.82 11.82
CA PRO A 348 -11.09 -13.91 12.34
C PRO A 348 -9.98 -13.73 11.31
N ASP A 349 -9.51 -12.50 11.17
CA ASP A 349 -8.39 -12.15 10.31
C ASP A 349 -7.08 -12.30 11.08
N ILE A 350 -6.18 -13.18 10.59
CA ILE A 350 -4.85 -13.37 11.17
C ILE A 350 -3.82 -12.86 10.16
N ASP A 351 -3.39 -11.63 10.35
CA ASP A 351 -2.33 -11.00 9.57
C ASP A 351 -0.97 -11.37 10.12
N VAL A 352 -0.04 -11.80 9.29
CA VAL A 352 1.34 -12.11 9.69
C VAL A 352 2.33 -11.41 8.79
N ASP A 353 3.25 -10.69 9.42
CA ASP A 353 4.39 -10.06 8.75
C ASP A 353 5.61 -11.00 8.80
N PHE A 354 6.29 -11.12 7.69
CA PHE A 354 7.53 -11.89 7.47
C PHE A 354 8.67 -10.97 7.03
N PRO A 355 9.94 -11.36 7.15
CA PRO A 355 11.02 -10.67 6.46
C PRO A 355 10.69 -10.55 4.98
N TRP A 356 10.82 -9.32 4.44
CA TRP A 356 10.30 -9.01 3.09
C TRP A 356 10.95 -9.85 1.98
N ASP A 357 12.19 -10.23 2.17
CA ASP A 357 13.01 -11.02 1.25
C ASP A 357 12.77 -12.55 1.39
N GLU A 358 12.18 -13.04 2.49
CA GLU A 358 11.77 -14.44 2.69
C GLU A 358 10.31 -14.69 2.27
N ARG A 359 9.52 -13.63 2.09
CA ARG A 359 8.09 -13.73 1.84
C ARG A 359 7.74 -14.53 0.58
N ASP A 360 8.47 -14.36 -0.51
CA ASP A 360 8.17 -15.05 -1.77
C ASP A 360 8.46 -16.56 -1.64
N ASP A 361 9.48 -16.98 -0.88
CA ASP A 361 9.75 -18.38 -0.54
C ASP A 361 8.62 -19.00 0.30
N ILE A 362 8.05 -18.22 1.22
CA ILE A 362 6.89 -18.63 2.03
C ILE A 362 5.65 -18.80 1.17
N LEU A 363 5.40 -17.91 0.22
CA LEU A 363 4.32 -18.04 -0.74
C LEU A 363 4.50 -19.31 -1.59
N ASP A 364 5.70 -19.57 -2.09
CA ASP A 364 6.02 -20.79 -2.84
C ASP A 364 5.80 -22.06 -2.00
N TYR A 365 6.12 -22.02 -0.70
CA TYR A 365 5.79 -23.08 0.22
C TYR A 365 4.29 -23.32 0.31
N VAL A 366 3.47 -22.26 0.45
CA VAL A 366 2.01 -22.34 0.51
C VAL A 366 1.45 -22.95 -0.77
N PHE A 367 1.87 -22.46 -1.94
CA PHE A 367 1.41 -22.98 -3.24
C PHE A 367 1.82 -24.44 -3.47
N ARG A 368 2.99 -24.86 -3.04
CA ARG A 368 3.43 -26.27 -3.13
C ARG A 368 2.66 -27.19 -2.18
N LYS A 369 2.42 -26.73 -0.93
CA LYS A 369 1.81 -27.55 0.11
C LYS A 369 0.31 -27.72 -0.05
N TYR A 370 -0.39 -26.64 -0.37
CA TYR A 370 -1.85 -26.65 -0.47
C TYR A 370 -2.37 -26.91 -1.89
N GLY A 371 -1.50 -26.90 -2.90
CA GLY A 371 -1.81 -27.12 -4.32
C GLY A 371 -2.18 -25.85 -5.08
N LYS A 372 -1.64 -25.67 -6.29
CA LYS A 372 -1.93 -24.51 -7.15
C LYS A 372 -3.40 -24.45 -7.58
N GLU A 373 -4.05 -25.59 -7.68
CA GLU A 373 -5.48 -25.70 -8.03
C GLU A 373 -6.41 -25.18 -6.92
N ARG A 374 -5.90 -25.05 -5.69
CA ARG A 374 -6.67 -24.65 -4.49
C ARG A 374 -6.25 -23.31 -3.92
N THR A 375 -5.20 -22.70 -4.47
CA THR A 375 -4.61 -21.49 -3.90
C THR A 375 -4.41 -20.42 -4.94
N ALA A 376 -4.67 -19.15 -4.59
CA ALA A 376 -4.33 -18.00 -5.41
C ALA A 376 -4.04 -16.79 -4.52
N MET A 377 -3.27 -15.82 -5.04
CA MET A 377 -3.14 -14.51 -4.41
C MET A 377 -4.41 -13.69 -4.65
N VAL A 378 -4.74 -12.82 -3.70
CA VAL A 378 -5.78 -11.81 -3.89
C VAL A 378 -5.29 -10.76 -4.90
N SER A 379 -6.20 -10.15 -5.66
CA SER A 379 -5.85 -9.05 -6.55
C SER A 379 -5.93 -7.68 -5.86
N SER A 380 -5.28 -6.70 -6.46
CA SER A 380 -5.50 -5.27 -6.20
C SER A 380 -6.01 -4.63 -7.48
N GLN A 381 -7.21 -4.09 -7.44
CA GLN A 381 -7.82 -3.43 -8.59
C GLN A 381 -7.35 -1.99 -8.70
N VAL A 382 -6.74 -1.64 -9.84
CA VAL A 382 -6.18 -0.31 -10.10
C VAL A 382 -7.14 0.50 -10.95
N PHE A 383 -7.61 1.63 -10.40
CA PHE A 383 -8.50 2.58 -11.06
C PHE A 383 -7.78 3.86 -11.43
N LEU A 384 -8.21 4.54 -12.50
CA LEU A 384 -7.70 5.86 -12.87
C LEU A 384 -8.06 6.88 -11.78
N LYS A 385 -7.04 7.39 -11.08
CA LYS A 385 -7.15 8.52 -10.15
C LYS A 385 -6.91 9.84 -10.90
N PRO A 386 -7.26 11.02 -10.35
CA PRO A 386 -7.10 12.31 -11.01
C PRO A 386 -5.75 12.49 -11.70
N ARG A 387 -4.65 12.27 -10.99
CA ARG A 387 -3.30 12.42 -11.52
C ARG A 387 -3.01 11.48 -12.71
N SER A 388 -3.45 10.22 -12.63
CA SER A 388 -3.28 9.24 -13.71
C SER A 388 -4.20 9.51 -14.88
N ALA A 389 -5.45 9.95 -14.64
CA ALA A 389 -6.39 10.34 -15.69
C ALA A 389 -5.84 11.50 -16.53
N ILE A 390 -5.38 12.59 -15.89
CA ILE A 390 -4.77 13.72 -16.57
C ILE A 390 -3.56 13.29 -17.39
N ARG A 391 -2.70 12.42 -16.84
CA ARG A 391 -1.52 11.93 -17.57
C ARG A 391 -1.88 11.14 -18.81
N GLU A 392 -2.82 10.21 -18.70
CA GLU A 392 -3.16 9.36 -19.84
C GLU A 392 -3.98 10.15 -20.89
N VAL A 393 -4.95 10.99 -20.49
CA VAL A 393 -5.70 11.85 -21.42
C VAL A 393 -4.77 12.87 -22.10
N GLY A 394 -3.82 13.46 -21.34
CA GLY A 394 -2.82 14.38 -21.91
C GLY A 394 -2.02 13.74 -23.05
N LYS A 395 -1.58 12.47 -22.87
CA LYS A 395 -0.91 11.72 -23.95
C LYS A 395 -1.81 11.51 -25.17
N VAL A 396 -3.08 11.14 -24.95
CA VAL A 396 -4.07 10.96 -26.04
C VAL A 396 -4.30 12.25 -26.83
N TYR A 397 -4.23 13.41 -26.19
CA TYR A 397 -4.32 14.72 -26.83
C TYR A 397 -2.96 15.24 -27.36
N GLY A 398 -1.87 14.48 -27.24
CA GLY A 398 -0.56 14.80 -27.77
C GLY A 398 0.29 15.77 -26.93
N LEU A 399 -0.10 16.02 -25.67
CA LEU A 399 0.72 16.83 -24.77
C LEU A 399 2.08 16.17 -24.49
N SER A 400 3.12 16.98 -24.40
CA SER A 400 4.47 16.54 -24.02
C SER A 400 4.53 16.07 -22.57
N ASN A 401 5.54 15.25 -22.24
CA ASN A 401 5.76 14.81 -20.87
C ASN A 401 6.02 15.99 -19.89
N GLU A 402 6.59 17.10 -20.37
CA GLU A 402 6.87 18.28 -19.57
C GLU A 402 5.58 19.03 -19.23
N GLU A 403 4.70 19.25 -20.20
CA GLU A 403 3.39 19.87 -20.00
C GLU A 403 2.56 19.03 -19.01
N ILE A 404 2.50 17.71 -19.21
CA ILE A 404 1.80 16.80 -18.30
C ILE A 404 2.39 16.85 -16.87
N LYS A 405 3.71 16.85 -16.73
CA LYS A 405 4.38 16.94 -15.43
C LYS A 405 4.16 18.28 -14.74
N SER A 406 4.08 19.38 -15.49
CA SER A 406 3.81 20.72 -14.95
C SER A 406 2.50 20.78 -14.16
N ILE A 407 1.51 19.97 -14.55
CA ILE A 407 0.22 19.84 -13.88
C ILE A 407 0.29 18.74 -12.81
N THR A 408 0.70 17.53 -13.20
CA THR A 408 0.55 16.33 -12.36
C THR A 408 1.46 16.32 -11.13
N ASN A 409 2.63 16.98 -11.16
CA ASN A 409 3.52 17.09 -10.01
C ASN A 409 2.95 17.95 -8.87
N ARG A 410 2.00 18.83 -9.18
CA ARG A 410 1.31 19.68 -8.20
C ARG A 410 0.06 19.03 -7.59
N ILE A 411 -0.33 17.84 -8.10
CA ILE A 411 -1.48 17.08 -7.60
C ILE A 411 -0.99 16.01 -6.63
N GLY A 412 -1.43 16.09 -5.38
CA GLY A 412 -1.14 15.06 -4.37
C GLY A 412 -1.72 13.69 -4.80
N TRP A 413 -1.01 12.60 -4.47
CA TRP A 413 -1.44 11.23 -4.80
C TRP A 413 -2.75 10.80 -4.14
N TYR A 414 -3.13 11.46 -3.05
CA TYR A 414 -4.37 11.24 -2.27
C TYR A 414 -5.55 12.07 -2.76
N THR A 415 -5.38 12.93 -3.77
CA THR A 415 -6.46 13.77 -4.30
C THR A 415 -7.58 12.92 -4.88
N SER A 416 -8.80 13.09 -4.35
CA SER A 416 -10.01 12.40 -4.80
C SER A 416 -10.98 13.32 -5.54
N ARG A 417 -10.62 14.57 -5.78
CA ARG A 417 -11.49 15.56 -6.45
C ARG A 417 -11.83 15.13 -7.86
N ARG A 418 -13.07 15.38 -8.25
CA ARG A 418 -13.58 15.11 -9.61
C ARG A 418 -13.76 16.37 -10.44
N ASP A 419 -13.91 17.55 -9.83
CA ASP A 419 -14.04 18.88 -10.49
C ASP A 419 -12.65 19.47 -10.87
N LEU A 420 -11.87 18.72 -11.62
CA LEU A 420 -10.44 19.00 -11.89
C LEU A 420 -10.24 20.33 -12.60
N LYS A 421 -11.07 20.61 -13.62
CA LYS A 421 -10.97 21.85 -14.38
C LYS A 421 -11.16 23.08 -13.49
N ASN A 422 -12.26 23.15 -12.75
CA ASN A 422 -12.55 24.29 -11.88
C ASN A 422 -11.53 24.42 -10.75
N TRP A 423 -11.14 23.28 -10.16
CA TRP A 423 -10.14 23.29 -9.10
C TRP A 423 -8.78 23.80 -9.59
N ILE A 424 -8.25 23.26 -10.69
CA ILE A 424 -6.93 23.63 -11.21
C ILE A 424 -6.92 25.07 -11.71
N SER A 425 -7.98 25.54 -12.36
CA SER A 425 -8.07 26.92 -12.85
C SER A 425 -8.13 27.97 -11.74
N ASN A 426 -8.54 27.60 -10.52
CA ASN A 426 -8.71 28.53 -9.39
C ASN A 426 -7.67 28.34 -8.28
N ASP A 427 -6.82 27.30 -8.35
CA ASP A 427 -5.81 27.04 -7.33
C ASP A 427 -4.49 27.72 -7.68
N GLN A 428 -4.01 28.54 -6.77
CA GLN A 428 -2.80 29.37 -6.94
C GLN A 428 -1.54 28.54 -7.26
N ARG A 429 -1.50 27.26 -6.87
CA ARG A 429 -0.41 26.32 -7.21
C ARG A 429 -0.24 26.11 -8.71
N PHE A 430 -1.24 26.42 -9.51
CA PHE A 430 -1.24 26.29 -10.97
C PHE A 430 -1.14 27.63 -11.69
N SER A 431 -0.92 28.76 -10.97
CA SER A 431 -0.85 30.11 -11.57
C SER A 431 0.22 30.24 -12.68
N ASN A 432 1.31 29.47 -12.57
CA ASN A 432 2.40 29.44 -13.54
C ASN A 432 2.28 28.30 -14.57
N VAL A 433 1.14 27.61 -14.61
CA VAL A 433 0.87 26.57 -15.61
C VAL A 433 0.11 27.19 -16.76
N ASN A 434 0.57 26.95 -18.00
CA ASN A 434 -0.20 27.37 -19.18
C ASN A 434 -1.47 26.50 -19.30
N LEU A 435 -2.64 27.12 -19.07
CA LEU A 435 -3.94 26.48 -19.15
C LEU A 435 -4.63 26.91 -20.46
N ASP A 436 -4.05 26.54 -21.61
CA ASP A 436 -4.66 26.72 -22.92
C ASP A 436 -5.91 25.83 -23.13
N ASP A 437 -6.58 26.03 -24.25
CA ASP A 437 -7.83 25.31 -24.57
C ASP A 437 -7.65 23.80 -24.62
N ILE A 438 -6.47 23.30 -25.02
CA ILE A 438 -6.17 21.86 -25.07
C ILE A 438 -6.06 21.30 -23.65
N VAL A 439 -5.30 21.99 -22.78
CA VAL A 439 -5.16 21.60 -21.37
C VAL A 439 -6.52 21.62 -20.66
N LEU A 440 -7.33 22.68 -20.87
CA LEU A 440 -8.67 22.75 -20.28
C LEU A 440 -9.58 21.63 -20.77
N LYS A 441 -9.46 21.21 -22.03
CA LYS A 441 -10.18 20.06 -22.58
C LYS A 441 -9.70 18.73 -21.99
N VAL A 442 -8.38 18.56 -21.85
CA VAL A 442 -7.77 17.41 -21.17
C VAL A 442 -8.30 17.27 -19.74
N LEU A 443 -8.34 18.37 -18.97
CA LEU A 443 -8.87 18.35 -17.61
C LEU A 443 -10.33 17.90 -17.56
N LYS A 444 -11.18 18.48 -18.44
CA LYS A 444 -12.61 18.15 -18.54
C LYS A 444 -12.87 16.69 -18.93
N GLU A 445 -12.11 16.14 -19.89
CA GLU A 445 -12.26 14.74 -20.27
C GLU A 445 -11.68 13.80 -19.21
N SER A 446 -10.62 14.20 -18.52
CA SER A 446 -10.07 13.44 -17.39
C SER A 446 -11.08 13.23 -16.26
N GLU A 447 -11.91 14.23 -15.96
CA GLU A 447 -12.99 14.15 -14.95
C GLU A 447 -13.93 12.97 -15.21
N LYS A 448 -14.22 12.70 -16.48
CA LYS A 448 -15.22 11.69 -16.90
C LYS A 448 -14.70 10.25 -16.79
N ILE A 449 -13.36 10.06 -16.85
CA ILE A 449 -12.74 8.75 -16.79
C ILE A 449 -12.11 8.43 -15.42
N VAL A 450 -12.14 9.39 -14.47
CA VAL A 450 -11.76 9.10 -13.08
C VAL A 450 -12.65 8.01 -12.52
N GLY A 451 -12.03 6.92 -12.02
CA GLY A 451 -12.74 5.75 -11.50
C GLY A 451 -12.92 4.62 -12.51
N ALA A 452 -12.46 4.76 -13.76
CA ALA A 452 -12.42 3.65 -14.71
C ALA A 452 -11.35 2.62 -14.27
N PHE A 453 -11.68 1.35 -14.34
CA PHE A 453 -10.77 0.23 -14.02
C PHE A 453 -9.71 0.09 -15.13
N ARG A 454 -8.45 0.05 -14.73
CA ARG A 454 -7.33 -0.03 -15.66
C ARG A 454 -6.81 -1.45 -15.81
N HIS A 455 -6.44 -2.07 -14.70
CA HIS A 455 -5.91 -3.44 -14.65
C HIS A 455 -5.93 -3.97 -13.21
N SER A 456 -5.76 -5.29 -13.07
CA SER A 456 -5.45 -5.93 -11.81
C SER A 456 -3.95 -6.01 -11.56
N SER A 457 -3.58 -5.96 -10.30
CA SER A 457 -2.23 -6.17 -9.79
C SER A 457 -2.28 -7.19 -8.66
N VAL A 458 -1.15 -7.72 -8.25
CA VAL A 458 -1.07 -8.66 -7.12
C VAL A 458 -1.21 -7.90 -5.80
N HIS A 459 -2.07 -8.35 -4.91
CA HIS A 459 -2.13 -7.84 -3.52
C HIS A 459 -0.82 -8.14 -2.79
N PRO A 460 -0.30 -7.24 -1.95
CA PRO A 460 1.00 -7.43 -1.32
C PRO A 460 1.10 -8.64 -0.38
N GLY A 461 -0.01 -9.22 0.10
CA GLY A 461 0.05 -10.32 1.06
C GLY A 461 -1.10 -11.31 1.04
N GLY A 462 -2.27 -10.94 0.54
CA GLY A 462 -3.47 -11.77 0.63
C GLY A 462 -3.37 -13.05 -0.20
N VAL A 463 -3.58 -14.20 0.44
CA VAL A 463 -3.67 -15.53 -0.18
C VAL A 463 -5.03 -16.14 0.16
N VAL A 464 -5.67 -16.73 -0.82
CA VAL A 464 -6.89 -17.52 -0.67
C VAL A 464 -6.55 -19.00 -0.76
N ILE A 465 -7.08 -19.80 0.16
CA ILE A 465 -6.99 -21.27 0.16
C ILE A 465 -8.40 -21.83 0.26
N VAL A 466 -8.80 -22.67 -0.69
CA VAL A 466 -10.14 -23.27 -0.74
C VAL A 466 -10.08 -24.80 -0.58
N PRO A 467 -11.24 -25.45 -0.29
CA PRO A 467 -11.28 -26.90 -0.05
C PRO A 467 -11.00 -27.76 -1.29
N ASP A 468 -11.34 -27.27 -2.47
CA ASP A 468 -11.22 -27.97 -3.75
C ASP A 468 -10.75 -27.01 -4.86
N GLU A 469 -11.23 -27.15 -6.11
CA GLU A 469 -10.82 -26.32 -7.24
C GLU A 469 -11.24 -24.85 -7.06
N ILE A 470 -10.28 -23.92 -7.00
CA ILE A 470 -10.55 -22.49 -6.78
C ILE A 470 -11.40 -21.87 -7.90
N ARG A 471 -11.29 -22.40 -9.12
CA ARG A 471 -12.05 -21.96 -10.30
C ARG A 471 -13.56 -22.23 -10.19
N ARG A 472 -14.00 -22.92 -9.16
CA ARG A 472 -15.45 -23.09 -8.84
C ARG A 472 -16.01 -21.88 -8.08
N TYR A 473 -15.16 -21.18 -7.36
CA TYR A 473 -15.58 -20.09 -6.46
C TYR A 473 -15.37 -18.72 -7.08
N ILE A 474 -14.29 -18.58 -7.84
CA ILE A 474 -13.84 -17.31 -8.40
C ILE A 474 -12.93 -17.53 -9.62
N PRO A 475 -13.03 -16.69 -10.67
CA PRO A 475 -12.09 -16.76 -11.76
C PRO A 475 -10.68 -16.42 -11.33
N VAL A 476 -9.69 -17.07 -11.94
CA VAL A 476 -8.27 -16.84 -11.71
C VAL A 476 -7.55 -16.48 -13.00
N LEU A 477 -6.44 -15.74 -12.86
CA LEU A 477 -5.57 -15.35 -13.98
C LEU A 477 -4.10 -15.35 -13.53
N GLN A 478 -3.19 -15.42 -14.49
CA GLN A 478 -1.76 -15.32 -14.22
C GLN A 478 -1.32 -13.85 -14.20
N ALA A 479 -0.71 -13.42 -13.12
CA ALA A 479 -0.07 -12.11 -13.06
C ALA A 479 1.27 -12.14 -13.84
N PRO A 480 1.79 -10.99 -14.33
CA PRO A 480 3.09 -10.93 -15.01
C PRO A 480 4.27 -11.48 -14.20
N LYS A 481 4.14 -11.53 -12.89
CA LYS A 481 5.09 -12.16 -11.96
C LYS A 481 5.11 -13.70 -12.03
N GLY A 482 4.22 -14.32 -12.79
CA GLY A 482 4.07 -15.79 -12.84
C GLY A 482 3.28 -16.38 -11.67
N VAL A 483 2.54 -15.54 -10.91
CA VAL A 483 1.73 -15.96 -9.76
C VAL A 483 0.25 -15.92 -10.13
N GLN A 484 -0.49 -16.96 -9.76
CA GLN A 484 -1.95 -17.02 -9.93
C GLN A 484 -2.64 -16.05 -8.96
N ILE A 485 -3.54 -15.20 -9.48
CA ILE A 485 -4.36 -14.28 -8.71
C ILE A 485 -5.85 -14.51 -8.97
N VAL A 486 -6.70 -14.18 -7.98
CA VAL A 486 -8.16 -14.12 -8.16
C VAL A 486 -8.59 -12.77 -8.73
N GLU A 487 -9.76 -12.67 -9.37
CA GLU A 487 -10.26 -11.41 -9.93
C GLU A 487 -10.61 -10.37 -8.86
N TRP A 488 -11.12 -10.79 -7.72
CA TRP A 488 -11.60 -9.85 -6.70
C TRP A 488 -10.49 -9.28 -5.83
N GLU A 489 -10.70 -8.03 -5.44
CA GLU A 489 -9.88 -7.37 -4.43
C GLU A 489 -10.30 -7.80 -3.01
N LYS A 490 -9.52 -7.42 -2.01
CA LYS A 490 -9.63 -7.92 -0.63
C LYS A 490 -11.04 -7.84 -0.02
N ASP A 491 -11.76 -6.71 -0.21
CA ASP A 491 -13.07 -6.51 0.41
C ASP A 491 -14.12 -7.44 -0.25
N GLN A 492 -14.06 -7.62 -1.58
CA GLN A 492 -14.94 -8.54 -2.29
C GLN A 492 -14.65 -10.01 -1.95
N VAL A 493 -13.37 -10.38 -1.75
CA VAL A 493 -12.98 -11.73 -1.30
C VAL A 493 -13.56 -12.02 0.08
N GLU A 494 -13.46 -11.09 1.01
CA GLU A 494 -14.02 -11.21 2.37
C GLU A 494 -15.56 -11.27 2.33
N ASP A 495 -16.19 -10.36 1.58
CA ASP A 495 -17.65 -10.28 1.46
C ASP A 495 -18.28 -11.50 0.73
N SER A 496 -17.49 -12.23 -0.08
CA SER A 496 -17.90 -13.48 -0.72
C SER A 496 -17.83 -14.72 0.18
N GLY A 497 -17.29 -14.59 1.39
CA GLY A 497 -17.06 -15.69 2.32
C GLY A 497 -15.79 -16.49 2.07
N LEU A 498 -14.93 -16.09 1.13
CA LEU A 498 -13.63 -16.72 0.92
C LEU A 498 -12.65 -16.36 2.04
N LEU A 499 -11.92 -17.35 2.54
CA LEU A 499 -10.90 -17.13 3.57
C LEU A 499 -9.63 -16.53 2.97
N LYS A 500 -9.30 -15.30 3.40
CA LYS A 500 -8.05 -14.61 3.08
C LYS A 500 -7.06 -14.76 4.24
N ILE A 501 -5.81 -15.05 3.92
CA ILE A 501 -4.68 -15.05 4.87
C ILE A 501 -3.69 -14.00 4.38
N ASP A 502 -3.37 -13.01 5.23
CA ASP A 502 -2.40 -11.96 4.85
C ASP A 502 -0.98 -12.34 5.27
N LEU A 503 -0.13 -12.63 4.28
CA LEU A 503 1.29 -12.94 4.41
C LEU A 503 2.09 -11.77 3.87
N LEU A 504 2.44 -10.82 4.74
CA LEU A 504 3.00 -9.53 4.33
C LEU A 504 4.53 -9.49 4.51
N GLY A 505 5.21 -8.85 3.56
CA GLY A 505 6.63 -8.56 3.69
C GLY A 505 6.86 -7.31 4.55
N ASN A 506 7.63 -7.45 5.63
CA ASN A 506 8.02 -6.36 6.52
C ASN A 506 9.53 -6.16 6.48
N ARG A 507 9.98 -5.00 5.96
CA ARG A 507 11.41 -4.69 5.85
C ARG A 507 12.08 -4.56 7.21
N SER A 508 11.39 -4.09 8.22
CA SER A 508 11.96 -3.94 9.56
C SER A 508 12.24 -5.27 10.27
N LEU A 509 11.48 -6.32 9.93
CA LEU A 509 11.83 -7.68 10.37
C LEU A 509 13.14 -8.16 9.75
N SER A 510 13.36 -7.88 8.46
CA SER A 510 14.66 -8.17 7.83
C SER A 510 15.79 -7.33 8.44
N VAL A 511 15.52 -6.05 8.77
CA VAL A 511 16.49 -5.20 9.50
C VAL A 511 16.90 -5.84 10.83
N VAL A 512 15.92 -6.27 11.63
CA VAL A 512 16.18 -6.92 12.92
C VAL A 512 16.96 -8.22 12.74
N ARG A 513 16.54 -9.10 11.81
CA ARG A 513 17.22 -10.35 11.48
C ARG A 513 18.69 -10.11 11.06
N ASP A 514 18.90 -9.17 10.13
CA ASP A 514 20.22 -8.89 9.57
C ASP A 514 21.14 -8.22 10.59
N ALA A 515 20.62 -7.32 11.42
CA ALA A 515 21.34 -6.72 12.53
C ALA A 515 21.78 -7.79 13.55
N ILE A 516 20.87 -8.66 13.99
CA ILE A 516 21.18 -9.76 14.92
C ILE A 516 22.23 -10.70 14.31
N ARG A 517 22.06 -11.08 13.03
CA ARG A 517 23.04 -11.92 12.34
C ARG A 517 24.41 -11.27 12.30
N ARG A 518 24.48 -9.97 12.02
CA ARG A 518 25.75 -9.24 11.97
C ARG A 518 26.40 -9.09 13.34
N ILE A 519 25.61 -8.81 14.38
CA ILE A 519 26.07 -8.74 15.76
C ILE A 519 26.69 -10.10 16.17
N ASN A 520 26.00 -11.21 15.88
CA ASN A 520 26.51 -12.55 16.19
C ASN A 520 27.78 -12.87 15.41
N LEU A 521 27.93 -12.42 14.15
CA LEU A 521 29.18 -12.58 13.40
C LEU A 521 30.31 -11.72 13.94
N ASN A 522 30.02 -10.52 14.41
CA ASN A 522 31.07 -9.61 14.94
C ASN A 522 31.57 -10.00 16.33
N TYR A 523 30.69 -10.56 17.19
CA TYR A 523 30.92 -10.71 18.62
C TYR A 523 30.69 -12.15 19.14
N GLY A 524 30.24 -13.09 18.28
CA GLY A 524 29.88 -14.48 18.67
C GLY A 524 31.03 -15.47 18.79
N ASP A 525 32.17 -15.19 18.18
CA ASP A 525 33.35 -16.10 18.17
C ASP A 525 34.36 -15.69 19.21
N GLY A 526 34.26 -16.19 20.42
CA GLY A 526 35.33 -16.15 21.36
C GLY A 526 34.98 -15.80 22.82
N ALA A 527 35.19 -16.76 23.71
CA ALA A 527 35.48 -16.66 25.13
C ALA A 527 34.39 -16.23 26.12
N SER A 528 33.17 -15.92 25.73
CA SER A 528 32.08 -15.87 26.69
C SER A 528 30.75 -16.30 26.03
N GLN A 529 30.23 -17.44 26.48
CA GLN A 529 28.95 -18.05 26.04
C GLN A 529 27.72 -17.14 26.22
N ASN A 530 27.87 -15.89 26.63
CA ASN A 530 26.78 -14.97 26.98
C ASN A 530 26.47 -13.90 25.93
N LYS A 531 26.94 -13.96 24.66
CA LYS A 531 26.74 -12.92 23.67
C LYS A 531 25.98 -13.34 22.39
N TYR A 532 25.46 -14.56 22.31
CA TYR A 532 24.60 -14.93 21.17
C TYR A 532 23.23 -14.29 21.34
N LEU A 533 22.90 -13.37 20.43
CA LEU A 533 21.61 -12.67 20.43
C LEU A 533 20.60 -13.47 19.63
N ASP A 534 19.44 -13.78 20.24
CA ASP A 534 18.30 -14.41 19.56
C ASP A 534 17.08 -13.48 19.61
N TYR A 535 16.33 -13.42 18.52
CA TYR A 535 15.16 -12.55 18.39
C TYR A 535 14.14 -12.74 19.52
N HIS A 536 13.90 -14.01 19.93
CA HIS A 536 12.91 -14.33 20.96
C HIS A 536 13.40 -14.12 22.39
N GLN A 537 14.71 -13.88 22.57
CA GLN A 537 15.36 -13.67 23.87
C GLN A 537 15.67 -12.19 24.17
N ILE A 538 15.41 -11.30 23.21
CA ILE A 538 15.55 -9.85 23.43
C ILE A 538 14.38 -9.35 24.29
N HIS A 539 14.68 -8.81 25.47
CA HIS A 539 13.71 -8.17 26.36
C HIS A 539 13.92 -6.65 26.39
N PRO A 540 13.41 -5.92 25.40
CA PRO A 540 13.77 -4.52 25.18
C PRO A 540 13.00 -3.53 26.07
N VAL A 541 11.87 -3.96 26.65
CA VAL A 541 11.01 -3.10 27.50
C VAL A 541 11.63 -2.99 28.89
N GLY A 542 11.82 -1.74 29.37
CA GLY A 542 12.50 -1.45 30.64
C GLY A 542 14.02 -1.29 30.52
N ASP A 543 14.61 -1.40 29.30
CA ASP A 543 16.01 -1.10 29.05
C ASP A 543 16.27 0.41 29.04
N HIS A 544 17.03 0.91 29.99
CA HIS A 544 17.27 2.34 30.19
C HIS A 544 17.92 3.04 28.96
N LYS A 545 18.84 2.37 28.25
CA LYS A 545 19.46 2.95 27.05
C LYS A 545 18.44 3.09 25.90
N THR A 546 17.60 2.08 25.74
CA THR A 546 16.51 2.07 24.78
C THR A 546 15.52 3.20 25.05
N GLU A 547 15.04 3.31 26.29
CA GLU A 547 14.13 4.38 26.69
C GLU A 547 14.74 5.77 26.53
N LYS A 548 16.02 5.94 26.80
CA LYS A 548 16.72 7.23 26.65
C LYS A 548 16.70 7.75 25.22
N ILE A 549 17.00 6.92 24.22
CA ILE A 549 16.95 7.35 22.81
C ILE A 549 15.52 7.60 22.34
N MET A 550 14.56 6.82 22.82
CA MET A 550 13.15 7.00 22.50
C MET A 550 12.58 8.30 23.10
N LYS A 551 12.87 8.60 24.39
CA LYS A 551 12.51 9.86 25.05
C LYS A 551 13.08 11.10 24.34
N ALA A 552 14.27 10.99 23.79
CA ALA A 552 14.91 12.05 23.01
C ALA A 552 14.38 12.17 21.58
N GLY A 553 13.39 11.36 21.14
CA GLY A 553 12.91 11.33 19.77
C GLY A 553 13.96 10.88 18.73
N LYS A 554 15.07 10.26 19.17
CA LYS A 554 16.15 9.75 18.29
C LYS A 554 15.78 8.38 17.68
N THR A 555 14.60 8.31 17.06
CA THR A 555 14.00 7.05 16.58
C THR A 555 14.03 6.89 15.06
N MET A 556 14.86 7.63 14.31
CA MET A 556 15.09 7.36 12.88
C MET A 556 15.60 5.93 12.66
N GLY A 557 15.02 5.22 11.72
CA GLY A 557 15.27 3.79 11.47
C GLY A 557 14.52 2.83 12.40
N VAL A 558 13.88 3.33 13.46
CA VAL A 558 13.09 2.52 14.38
C VAL A 558 11.67 2.38 13.85
N PHE A 559 11.30 1.16 13.51
CA PHE A 559 10.00 0.83 12.93
C PHE A 559 8.83 1.51 13.68
N TYR A 560 7.84 1.98 12.91
CA TYR A 560 6.57 2.51 13.36
C TYR A 560 6.61 3.85 14.14
N ILE A 561 7.76 4.23 14.75
CA ILE A 561 7.91 5.44 15.58
C ILE A 561 8.97 6.42 15.05
N GLU A 562 9.35 6.31 13.78
CA GLU A 562 10.39 7.17 13.18
C GLU A 562 9.84 8.41 12.45
N SER A 563 8.51 8.52 12.23
CA SER A 563 7.95 9.71 11.56
C SER A 563 8.20 11.00 12.35
N PRO A 564 8.35 12.17 11.70
CA PRO A 564 8.57 13.44 12.41
C PRO A 564 7.53 13.70 13.51
N ALA A 565 6.25 13.45 13.23
CA ALA A 565 5.18 13.62 14.20
C ALA A 565 5.35 12.70 15.43
N THR A 566 5.73 11.44 15.21
CA THR A 566 5.94 10.49 16.31
C THR A 566 7.19 10.84 17.12
N ARG A 567 8.28 11.19 16.43
CA ARG A 567 9.53 11.62 17.09
C ARG A 567 9.31 12.83 18.00
N GLN A 568 8.57 13.83 17.48
CA GLN A 568 8.20 15.01 18.31
C GLN A 568 7.29 14.62 19.46
N LEU A 569 6.31 13.75 19.26
CA LEU A 569 5.39 13.33 20.33
C LEU A 569 6.14 12.61 21.46
N LEU A 570 7.06 11.70 21.14
CA LEU A 570 7.91 11.02 22.11
C LEU A 570 8.76 12.02 22.92
N ALA A 571 9.37 12.99 22.24
CA ALA A 571 10.17 14.03 22.91
C ALA A 571 9.31 14.97 23.77
N LYS A 572 8.14 15.41 23.26
CA LYS A 572 7.20 16.27 23.99
C LYS A 572 6.63 15.60 25.24
N ALA A 573 6.30 14.30 25.14
CA ALA A 573 5.73 13.58 26.28
C ALA A 573 6.76 13.28 27.37
N GLY A 574 8.01 13.02 27.02
CA GLY A 574 9.10 12.73 27.97
C GLY A 574 8.93 11.43 28.77
N VAL A 575 7.84 10.69 28.56
CA VAL A 575 7.54 9.40 29.18
C VAL A 575 7.46 8.35 28.09
N VAL A 576 8.22 7.26 28.24
CA VAL A 576 8.29 6.17 27.27
C VAL A 576 8.39 4.85 28.00
N ASP A 577 7.27 4.16 28.11
CA ASP A 577 7.14 2.75 28.42
C ASP A 577 6.31 2.08 27.32
N PHE A 578 6.03 0.82 27.47
CA PHE A 578 5.32 0.05 26.46
C PHE A 578 3.90 0.60 26.20
N GLU A 579 3.15 0.87 27.26
CA GLU A 579 1.79 1.35 27.19
C GLU A 579 1.70 2.73 26.53
N HIS A 580 2.62 3.63 26.88
CA HIS A 580 2.66 4.96 26.27
C HIS A 580 3.01 4.90 24.78
N VAL A 581 3.95 4.04 24.36
CA VAL A 581 4.27 3.87 22.93
C VAL A 581 3.07 3.33 22.16
N VAL A 582 2.30 2.40 22.73
CA VAL A 582 1.02 1.92 22.15
C VAL A 582 0.02 3.07 21.99
N ILE A 583 -0.13 3.94 23.00
CA ILE A 583 -0.98 5.14 22.95
C ILE A 583 -0.48 6.11 21.85
N TYR A 584 0.80 6.48 21.87
CA TYR A 584 1.37 7.45 20.92
C TYR A 584 1.22 7.01 19.48
N SER A 585 1.47 5.74 19.20
CA SER A 585 1.30 5.18 17.86
C SER A 585 -0.16 5.16 17.39
N SER A 586 -1.11 5.14 18.31
CA SER A 586 -2.55 5.09 18.02
C SER A 586 -3.22 6.47 17.94
N ILE A 587 -2.69 7.51 18.64
CA ILE A 587 -3.30 8.84 18.70
C ILE A 587 -2.92 9.74 17.51
N ILE A 588 -1.82 9.45 16.80
CA ILE A 588 -1.36 10.28 15.66
C ILE A 588 -2.31 10.12 14.48
N ARG A 589 -3.30 10.99 14.41
CA ARG A 589 -4.34 11.05 13.37
C ARG A 589 -4.63 12.50 12.99
N PRO A 590 -4.97 12.81 11.72
CA PRO A 590 -5.23 14.20 11.29
C PRO A 590 -6.27 14.92 12.14
N ALA A 591 -7.34 14.24 12.56
CA ALA A 591 -8.42 14.81 13.35
C ALA A 591 -8.16 14.87 14.88
N ALA A 592 -7.06 14.28 15.37
CA ALA A 592 -6.81 14.08 16.80
C ALA A 592 -5.85 15.10 17.45
N ASN A 593 -5.36 16.11 16.71
CA ASN A 593 -4.38 17.08 17.25
C ASN A 593 -4.83 17.74 18.58
N ARG A 594 -6.13 18.07 18.71
CA ARG A 594 -6.70 18.60 19.95
C ARG A 594 -6.51 17.63 21.12
N TYR A 595 -6.77 16.36 20.89
CA TYR A 595 -6.68 15.31 21.89
C TYR A 595 -5.23 14.96 22.22
N THR A 596 -4.33 15.05 21.25
CA THR A 596 -2.88 14.88 21.46
C THR A 596 -2.34 15.96 22.41
N ASN A 597 -2.71 17.23 22.21
CA ASN A 597 -2.28 18.31 23.09
C ASN A 597 -2.89 18.16 24.50
N LEU A 598 -4.17 17.78 24.61
CA LEU A 598 -4.83 17.52 25.89
C LEU A 598 -4.14 16.35 26.63
N MET A 599 -3.75 15.30 25.93
CA MET A 599 -2.99 14.19 26.51
C MET A 599 -1.64 14.66 27.05
N LEU A 600 -0.91 15.44 26.26
CA LEU A 600 0.39 15.99 26.68
C LEU A 600 0.26 16.86 27.93
N SER A 601 -0.74 17.78 28.00
CA SER A 601 -1.00 18.58 29.21
C SER A 601 -1.24 17.69 30.42
N ARG A 602 -2.01 16.62 30.28
CA ARG A 602 -2.31 15.67 31.35
C ARG A 602 -1.09 14.82 31.77
N ILE A 603 -0.24 14.44 30.85
CA ILE A 603 1.05 13.79 31.16
C ILE A 603 1.93 14.74 31.97
N HIS A 604 1.91 16.03 31.64
CA HIS A 604 2.70 17.06 32.35
C HIS A 604 2.03 17.61 33.65
N GLY A 605 0.99 16.96 34.14
CA GLY A 605 0.44 17.22 35.49
C GLY A 605 -0.82 18.08 35.53
N GLU A 606 -1.45 18.38 34.36
CA GLU A 606 -2.79 18.96 34.38
C GLU A 606 -3.77 18.00 35.11
N LYS A 607 -4.50 18.52 36.10
CA LYS A 607 -5.50 17.74 36.84
C LYS A 607 -6.65 17.35 35.91
N TRP A 608 -7.01 16.09 35.90
CA TRP A 608 -8.10 15.58 35.09
C TRP A 608 -8.80 14.40 35.78
N ASP A 609 -10.03 14.16 35.41
CA ASP A 609 -10.77 12.95 35.73
C ASP A 609 -11.52 12.45 34.48
N VAL A 610 -12.01 11.22 34.51
CA VAL A 610 -12.88 10.71 33.49
C VAL A 610 -14.19 11.47 33.45
N ILE A 611 -14.73 11.68 32.25
CA ILE A 611 -15.94 12.47 32.02
C ILE A 611 -17.16 11.90 32.77
N HIS A 612 -17.17 10.61 33.09
CA HIS A 612 -18.15 9.90 33.87
C HIS A 612 -17.56 8.59 34.44
N PRO A 613 -17.95 8.12 35.63
CA PRO A 613 -17.46 6.84 36.19
C PRO A 613 -17.59 5.65 35.24
N ASP A 614 -18.69 5.58 34.49
CA ASP A 614 -18.91 4.52 33.47
C ASP A 614 -17.89 4.52 32.32
N MET A 615 -17.19 5.62 32.12
CA MET A 615 -16.09 5.76 31.15
C MET A 615 -14.72 5.44 31.78
N GLY A 616 -14.69 4.69 32.89
CA GLY A 616 -13.46 4.30 33.58
C GLY A 616 -12.41 3.62 32.72
N PHE A 617 -12.80 2.95 31.61
CA PHE A 617 -11.90 2.36 30.63
C PHE A 617 -11.05 3.40 29.87
N LEU A 618 -11.39 4.69 29.92
CA LEU A 618 -10.56 5.77 29.34
C LEU A 618 -9.42 6.20 30.26
N LYS A 619 -9.32 5.68 31.50
CA LYS A 619 -8.23 6.04 32.43
C LYS A 619 -6.86 5.69 31.87
N GLU A 620 -6.74 4.53 31.20
CA GLU A 620 -5.49 4.08 30.58
C GLU A 620 -4.97 5.03 29.48
N SER A 621 -5.85 5.83 28.88
CA SER A 621 -5.57 6.77 27.80
C SER A 621 -5.84 8.23 28.17
N TYR A 622 -5.63 8.57 29.44
CA TYR A 622 -5.77 9.93 29.94
C TYR A 622 -7.17 10.57 29.73
N GLY A 623 -8.24 9.77 29.81
CA GLY A 623 -9.61 10.21 29.58
C GLY A 623 -9.93 10.55 28.14
N ILE A 624 -9.11 10.10 27.20
CA ILE A 624 -9.23 10.34 25.76
C ILE A 624 -9.46 9.02 25.04
N MET A 625 -10.31 9.03 24.02
CA MET A 625 -10.56 7.86 23.21
C MET A 625 -9.43 7.69 22.18
N VAL A 626 -8.65 6.61 22.30
CA VAL A 626 -7.44 6.33 21.49
C VAL A 626 -7.60 5.09 20.62
N TYR A 627 -8.30 4.06 21.13
CA TYR A 627 -8.45 2.77 20.48
C TYR A 627 -9.87 2.56 19.94
N GLU A 628 -9.98 1.75 18.87
CA GLU A 628 -11.26 1.37 18.29
C GLU A 628 -12.20 0.69 19.29
N GLU A 629 -11.65 -0.12 20.18
CA GLU A 629 -12.41 -0.83 21.22
C GLU A 629 -13.15 0.15 22.14
N GLN A 630 -12.54 1.29 22.43
CA GLN A 630 -13.14 2.32 23.28
C GLN A 630 -14.37 2.96 22.62
N VAL A 631 -14.44 3.00 21.26
CA VAL A 631 -15.65 3.42 20.54
C VAL A 631 -16.81 2.46 20.78
N SER A 632 -16.56 1.15 20.63
CA SER A 632 -17.57 0.12 20.88
C SER A 632 -17.98 0.09 22.35
N MET A 633 -17.03 0.21 23.28
CA MET A 633 -17.31 0.27 24.72
C MET A 633 -18.18 1.48 25.08
N ALA A 634 -17.87 2.67 24.56
CA ALA A 634 -18.67 3.87 24.78
C ALA A 634 -20.09 3.72 24.23
N ALA A 635 -20.24 3.12 23.05
CA ALA A 635 -21.55 2.86 22.44
C ALA A 635 -22.40 1.89 23.26
N MET A 636 -21.83 0.82 23.79
CA MET A 636 -22.52 -0.13 24.64
C MET A 636 -22.86 0.47 26.01
N THR A 637 -21.87 1.10 26.66
CA THR A 637 -22.02 1.60 28.03
C THR A 637 -22.92 2.81 28.07
N MET A 638 -22.70 3.80 27.21
CA MET A 638 -23.43 5.08 27.29
C MET A 638 -24.74 5.05 26.51
N ALA A 639 -24.73 4.53 25.26
CA ALA A 639 -25.95 4.54 24.44
C ALA A 639 -26.78 3.24 24.54
N GLY A 640 -26.28 2.23 25.25
CA GLY A 640 -26.97 0.95 25.44
C GLY A 640 -27.15 0.14 24.17
N LEU A 641 -26.26 0.33 23.20
CA LEU A 641 -26.26 -0.45 21.97
C LEU A 641 -25.82 -1.89 22.27
N GLY A 642 -26.42 -2.85 21.55
CA GLY A 642 -25.92 -4.22 21.56
C GLY A 642 -24.53 -4.34 20.92
N TYR A 643 -23.81 -5.43 21.20
CA TYR A 643 -22.46 -5.62 20.67
C TYR A 643 -22.39 -5.49 19.14
N ALA A 644 -23.29 -6.13 18.40
CA ALA A 644 -23.34 -6.08 16.92
C ALA A 644 -23.56 -4.65 16.39
N GLU A 645 -24.39 -3.84 17.07
CA GLU A 645 -24.64 -2.45 16.72
C GLU A 645 -23.42 -1.57 17.00
N ALA A 646 -22.77 -1.78 18.15
CA ALA A 646 -21.55 -1.07 18.53
C ALA A 646 -20.41 -1.36 17.53
N GLU A 647 -20.26 -2.61 17.09
CA GLU A 647 -19.30 -2.99 16.06
C GLU A 647 -19.66 -2.39 14.69
N THR A 648 -20.95 -2.27 14.35
CA THR A 648 -21.37 -1.62 13.10
C THR A 648 -21.08 -0.11 13.13
N LEU A 649 -21.32 0.56 14.27
CA LEU A 649 -20.92 1.94 14.46
C LEU A 649 -19.40 2.13 14.29
N ARG A 650 -18.59 1.28 14.92
CA ARG A 650 -17.13 1.30 14.78
C ARG A 650 -16.68 1.11 13.32
N LYS A 651 -17.25 0.12 12.60
CA LYS A 651 -16.98 -0.11 11.18
C LYS A 651 -17.40 1.10 10.32
N THR A 652 -18.49 1.79 10.68
CA THR A 652 -18.95 3.03 10.02
C THR A 652 -17.90 4.14 10.12
N MET A 653 -17.20 4.26 11.25
CA MET A 653 -16.15 5.27 11.42
C MET A 653 -14.91 4.96 10.58
N SER A 654 -14.60 3.69 10.33
CA SER A 654 -13.37 3.27 9.64
C SER A 654 -13.53 3.11 8.12
N ARG A 655 -14.74 2.79 7.61
CA ARG A 655 -14.97 2.50 6.18
C ARG A 655 -15.57 3.69 5.43
N ASP A 656 -14.90 4.17 4.38
CA ASP A 656 -15.36 5.29 3.56
C ASP A 656 -16.75 5.05 2.92
N SER A 657 -17.04 3.79 2.54
CA SER A 657 -18.32 3.39 1.97
C SER A 657 -19.51 3.55 2.93
N MET A 658 -19.26 3.55 4.23
CA MET A 658 -20.28 3.64 5.28
C MET A 658 -20.45 5.04 5.89
N LYS A 659 -19.63 6.02 5.53
CA LYS A 659 -19.65 7.39 6.10
C LYS A 659 -21.01 8.09 5.98
N HIS A 660 -21.80 7.76 4.99
CA HIS A 660 -23.16 8.30 4.81
C HIS A 660 -24.12 7.93 5.96
N LEU A 661 -23.80 6.88 6.74
CA LEU A 661 -24.58 6.43 7.91
C LEU A 661 -24.26 7.18 9.18
N ILE A 662 -23.21 8.01 9.21
CA ILE A 662 -22.76 8.73 10.45
C ILE A 662 -23.90 9.57 11.08
N PRO A 663 -24.72 10.35 10.32
CA PRO A 663 -25.83 11.12 10.91
C PRO A 663 -26.86 10.22 11.62
N THR A 664 -27.19 9.07 11.02
CA THR A 664 -28.14 8.09 11.60
C THR A 664 -27.59 7.52 12.92
N TRP A 665 -26.30 7.16 12.94
CA TRP A 665 -25.65 6.65 14.15
C TRP A 665 -25.55 7.73 15.25
N LYS A 666 -25.28 9.00 14.86
CA LYS A 666 -25.29 10.13 15.82
C LYS A 666 -26.63 10.23 16.53
N GLN A 667 -27.73 10.22 15.78
CA GLN A 667 -29.06 10.29 16.36
C GLN A 667 -29.36 9.10 17.29
N LYS A 668 -29.00 7.89 16.84
CA LYS A 668 -29.21 6.66 17.62
C LYS A 668 -28.41 6.68 18.93
N PHE A 669 -27.14 7.07 18.86
CA PHE A 669 -26.26 7.21 20.02
C PHE A 669 -26.80 8.26 20.99
N THR A 670 -27.15 9.44 20.50
CA THR A 670 -27.68 10.54 21.30
C THR A 670 -28.98 10.14 22.01
N ASN A 671 -29.92 9.52 21.29
CA ASN A 671 -31.21 9.10 21.86
C ASN A 671 -31.01 7.99 22.93
N GLY A 672 -30.11 7.05 22.70
CA GLY A 672 -29.78 5.97 23.62
C GLY A 672 -29.15 6.48 24.90
N ALA A 673 -28.17 7.39 24.80
CA ALA A 673 -27.46 7.98 25.91
C ALA A 673 -28.38 8.91 26.72
N HIS A 674 -29.22 9.72 26.07
CA HIS A 674 -30.16 10.60 26.75
C HIS A 674 -31.19 9.82 27.59
N ARG A 675 -31.71 8.70 27.06
CA ARG A 675 -32.62 7.79 27.82
C ARG A 675 -31.95 7.18 29.05
N ARG A 676 -30.63 7.08 29.08
CA ARG A 676 -29.85 6.58 30.24
C ARG A 676 -29.45 7.68 31.22
N GLY A 677 -29.89 8.95 31.01
CA GLY A 677 -29.70 10.06 31.92
C GLY A 677 -28.41 10.86 31.76
N TYR A 678 -27.65 10.63 30.69
CA TYR A 678 -26.45 11.43 30.44
C TYR A 678 -26.81 12.83 29.92
N SER A 679 -26.04 13.85 30.32
CA SER A 679 -26.25 15.24 29.88
C SER A 679 -25.89 15.40 28.37
N LEU A 680 -26.54 16.36 27.71
CA LEU A 680 -26.28 16.64 26.28
C LEU A 680 -24.81 17.04 26.01
N ASP A 681 -24.20 17.81 26.91
CA ASP A 681 -22.80 18.23 26.78
C ASP A 681 -21.86 17.02 26.86
N MET A 682 -22.14 16.08 27.76
CA MET A 682 -21.36 14.85 27.86
C MET A 682 -21.53 13.98 26.61
N ILE A 683 -22.75 13.84 26.10
CA ILE A 683 -23.06 13.10 24.87
C ILE A 683 -22.32 13.71 23.70
N HIS A 684 -22.33 15.05 23.58
CA HIS A 684 -21.61 15.74 22.50
C HIS A 684 -20.09 15.54 22.61
N ASN A 685 -19.52 15.67 23.79
CA ASN A 685 -18.08 15.47 23.99
C ASN A 685 -17.64 14.05 23.64
N ILE A 686 -18.38 13.02 24.04
CA ILE A 686 -18.06 11.62 23.68
C ILE A 686 -18.27 11.39 22.20
N TRP A 687 -19.33 11.92 21.59
CA TRP A 687 -19.56 11.80 20.16
C TRP A 687 -18.44 12.45 19.33
N ASP A 688 -17.94 13.62 19.75
CA ASP A 688 -16.80 14.29 19.09
C ASP A 688 -15.53 13.44 19.15
N MET A 689 -15.28 12.72 20.26
CA MET A 689 -14.20 11.76 20.34
C MET A 689 -14.42 10.60 19.35
N ILE A 690 -15.65 10.05 19.27
CA ILE A 690 -15.98 8.97 18.32
C ILE A 690 -15.75 9.44 16.88
N VAL A 691 -16.20 10.62 16.49
CA VAL A 691 -16.02 11.19 15.15
C VAL A 691 -14.54 11.41 14.81
N SER A 692 -13.67 11.61 15.78
CA SER A 692 -12.22 11.73 15.54
C SER A 692 -11.60 10.46 14.95
N PHE A 693 -12.31 9.33 14.97
CA PHE A 693 -11.90 8.05 14.34
C PHE A 693 -12.26 7.94 12.86
N VAL A 694 -13.00 8.89 12.28
CA VAL A 694 -13.44 8.81 10.89
C VAL A 694 -12.24 8.73 9.93
N GLY A 695 -12.15 7.61 9.22
CA GLY A 695 -11.12 7.35 8.20
C GLY A 695 -9.76 6.90 8.74
N TYR A 696 -9.58 6.80 10.06
CA TYR A 696 -8.30 6.37 10.65
C TYR A 696 -8.51 5.75 12.03
N SER A 697 -8.37 4.46 12.16
CA SER A 697 -8.56 3.77 13.44
C SER A 697 -7.59 2.62 13.63
N PHE A 698 -7.13 2.42 14.86
CA PHE A 698 -6.26 1.32 15.25
C PHE A 698 -6.83 0.58 16.45
N CYS A 699 -6.76 -0.75 16.43
CA CYS A 699 -7.04 -1.56 17.60
C CYS A 699 -5.80 -1.63 18.51
N LYS A 700 -5.98 -1.67 19.84
CA LYS A 700 -4.89 -1.76 20.84
C LYS A 700 -3.97 -2.95 20.57
N PRO A 701 -4.46 -4.18 20.25
CA PRO A 701 -3.60 -5.31 19.93
C PRO A 701 -2.66 -5.08 18.74
N HIS A 702 -3.13 -4.39 17.68
CA HIS A 702 -2.30 -4.05 16.53
C HIS A 702 -1.14 -3.13 16.93
N SER A 703 -1.46 -2.04 17.64
CA SER A 703 -0.45 -1.10 18.11
C SER A 703 0.53 -1.73 19.10
N ALA A 704 0.06 -2.64 19.96
CA ALA A 704 0.90 -3.40 20.86
C ALA A 704 1.89 -4.32 20.15
N SER A 705 1.44 -5.04 19.10
CA SER A 705 2.35 -5.87 18.28
C SER A 705 3.46 -5.05 17.65
N TYR A 706 3.12 -3.91 17.08
CA TYR A 706 4.08 -3.02 16.43
C TYR A 706 4.98 -2.29 17.43
N ALA A 707 4.45 -1.91 18.60
CA ALA A 707 5.26 -1.33 19.67
C ALA A 707 6.36 -2.31 20.13
N MET A 708 6.07 -3.62 20.22
CA MET A 708 7.09 -4.61 20.58
C MET A 708 8.24 -4.65 19.56
N LEU A 709 7.95 -4.62 18.26
CA LEU A 709 8.98 -4.50 17.22
C LEU A 709 9.73 -3.17 17.30
N SER A 710 9.00 -2.06 17.61
CA SER A 710 9.64 -0.75 17.82
C SER A 710 10.65 -0.78 18.94
N PHE A 711 10.30 -1.38 20.08
CA PHE A 711 11.23 -1.56 21.21
C PHE A 711 12.42 -2.43 20.82
N THR A 712 12.22 -3.53 20.08
CA THR A 712 13.31 -4.38 19.58
C THR A 712 14.26 -3.62 18.66
N CYS A 713 13.73 -2.83 17.71
CA CYS A 713 14.52 -1.97 16.83
C CYS A 713 15.28 -0.90 17.63
N ALA A 714 14.61 -0.25 18.59
CA ALA A 714 15.23 0.77 19.44
C ALA A 714 16.34 0.18 20.32
N TYR A 715 16.16 -1.02 20.86
CA TYR A 715 17.18 -1.76 21.59
C TYR A 715 18.43 -2.01 20.75
N LEU A 716 18.24 -2.55 19.54
CA LEU A 716 19.36 -2.78 18.61
C LEU A 716 20.06 -1.48 18.25
N LYS A 717 19.31 -0.38 18.02
CA LYS A 717 19.88 0.95 17.76
C LYS A 717 20.66 1.50 18.96
N ALA A 718 20.16 1.31 20.19
CA ALA A 718 20.79 1.82 21.41
C ALA A 718 22.08 1.11 21.78
N HIS A 719 22.16 -0.20 21.50
CA HIS A 719 23.28 -1.05 21.90
C HIS A 719 24.26 -1.37 20.76
N PHE A 720 23.78 -1.41 19.49
CA PHE A 720 24.52 -1.78 18.30
C PHE A 720 24.18 -0.84 17.12
N PRO A 721 24.39 0.50 17.28
CA PRO A 721 23.90 1.46 16.32
C PRO A 721 24.51 1.30 14.92
N ALA A 722 25.75 0.88 14.78
CA ALA A 722 26.42 0.70 13.49
C ALA A 722 25.82 -0.50 12.74
N GLU A 723 25.67 -1.64 13.40
CA GLU A 723 25.07 -2.84 12.81
C GLU A 723 23.61 -2.63 12.46
N PHE A 724 22.84 -1.94 13.33
CA PHE A 724 21.43 -1.65 13.11
C PHE A 724 21.23 -0.69 11.93
N LEU A 725 21.92 0.46 11.89
CA LEU A 725 21.74 1.45 10.82
C LEU A 725 22.24 0.93 9.46
N ALA A 726 23.31 0.14 9.44
CA ALA A 726 23.75 -0.56 8.24
C ALA A 726 22.68 -1.52 7.70
N ALA A 727 22.01 -2.27 8.60
CA ALA A 727 20.90 -3.14 8.22
C ALA A 727 19.68 -2.34 7.71
N VAL A 728 19.34 -1.17 8.31
CA VAL A 728 18.28 -0.27 7.82
C VAL A 728 18.56 0.18 6.40
N ILE A 729 19.79 0.66 6.12
CA ILE A 729 20.20 1.15 4.80
C ILE A 729 20.16 -0.01 3.78
N SER A 730 20.68 -1.18 4.14
CA SER A 730 20.73 -2.36 3.26
C SER A 730 19.35 -2.87 2.86
N ASN A 731 18.39 -2.88 3.78
CA ASN A 731 17.03 -3.31 3.50
C ASN A 731 16.17 -2.22 2.84
N GLN A 732 16.69 -0.99 2.66
CA GLN A 732 15.94 0.16 2.15
C GLN A 732 14.58 0.31 2.88
N GLY A 733 14.57 -0.04 4.15
CA GLY A 733 13.38 -0.15 4.98
C GLY A 733 13.30 1.02 5.94
N GLY A 734 12.36 1.94 5.71
CA GLY A 734 12.11 3.04 6.60
C GLY A 734 11.45 4.21 5.90
N TYR A 735 11.16 5.24 6.68
CA TYR A 735 10.44 6.46 6.24
C TYR A 735 11.34 7.42 5.45
N TYR A 736 12.65 7.37 5.70
CA TYR A 736 13.63 8.33 5.16
C TYR A 736 14.49 7.72 4.04
N SER A 737 15.23 8.60 3.34
CA SER A 737 16.21 8.18 2.34
C SER A 737 17.45 7.51 2.98
N SER A 738 18.19 6.70 2.21
CA SER A 738 19.46 6.11 2.66
C SER A 738 20.45 7.16 3.13
N TYR A 739 20.47 8.35 2.49
CA TYR A 739 21.31 9.46 2.92
C TYR A 739 20.95 9.97 4.31
N ALA A 740 19.65 10.14 4.62
CA ALA A 740 19.20 10.59 5.93
C ALA A 740 19.58 9.60 7.05
N TYR A 741 19.53 8.28 6.79
CA TYR A 741 20.02 7.28 7.76
C TYR A 741 21.54 7.29 7.91
N MET A 742 22.28 7.60 6.84
CA MET A 742 23.73 7.81 6.93
C MET A 742 24.06 9.08 7.76
N SER A 743 23.30 10.17 7.58
CA SER A 743 23.42 11.37 8.43
C SER A 743 23.10 11.03 9.89
N GLU A 744 22.08 10.21 10.15
CA GLU A 744 21.76 9.74 11.49
C GLU A 744 22.91 8.93 12.11
N ALA A 745 23.54 8.05 11.31
CA ALA A 745 24.72 7.30 11.78
C ALA A 745 25.85 8.25 12.21
N ARG A 746 26.11 9.33 11.45
CA ARG A 746 27.09 10.36 11.82
C ARG A 746 26.74 11.09 13.11
N ARG A 747 25.45 11.42 13.33
CA ARG A 747 24.98 12.02 14.60
C ARG A 747 25.16 11.07 15.81
N PHE A 748 25.21 9.75 15.58
CA PHE A 748 25.59 8.75 16.58
C PHE A 748 27.11 8.56 16.71
N GLY A 749 27.93 9.37 16.02
CA GLY A 749 29.39 9.28 16.06
C GLY A 749 29.97 8.10 15.27
N ILE A 750 29.19 7.52 14.37
CA ILE A 750 29.60 6.37 13.56
C ILE A 750 30.31 6.89 12.31
N LYS A 751 31.51 6.33 12.04
CA LYS A 751 32.27 6.63 10.84
C LYS A 751 31.76 5.84 9.64
N ILE A 752 31.58 6.52 8.50
CA ILE A 752 31.17 5.88 7.26
C ILE A 752 32.41 5.68 6.38
N LEU A 753 32.68 4.44 6.02
CA LEU A 753 33.82 4.04 5.19
C LEU A 753 33.35 3.88 3.74
N HIS A 754 34.17 4.36 2.78
CA HIS A 754 33.93 4.13 1.35
C HIS A 754 33.94 2.62 1.03
N PRO A 755 33.29 2.21 -0.06
CA PRO A 755 33.38 0.81 -0.46
C PRO A 755 34.83 0.44 -0.78
N ASP A 756 35.20 -0.79 -0.39
CA ASP A 756 36.55 -1.33 -0.56
C ASP A 756 36.49 -2.71 -1.20
N ILE A 757 37.43 -3.00 -2.10
CA ILE A 757 37.39 -4.22 -2.89
C ILE A 757 37.64 -5.49 -2.03
N ASN A 758 38.39 -5.36 -0.94
CA ASN A 758 38.69 -6.46 -0.03
C ASN A 758 37.68 -6.58 1.13
N ASP A 759 37.07 -5.45 1.56
CA ASP A 759 36.21 -5.42 2.75
C ASP A 759 34.73 -5.42 2.41
N SER A 760 34.29 -4.66 1.38
CA SER A 760 32.87 -4.52 1.08
C SER A 760 32.24 -5.84 0.62
N VAL A 761 30.99 -6.04 1.02
CA VAL A 761 30.09 -7.10 0.53
C VAL A 761 28.93 -6.44 -0.22
N TYR A 762 27.95 -7.23 -0.66
CA TYR A 762 26.77 -6.68 -1.34
C TYR A 762 26.07 -5.64 -0.48
N ASN A 763 25.71 -6.00 0.78
CA ASN A 763 25.01 -5.13 1.73
C ASN A 763 25.99 -4.23 2.50
N TRP A 764 25.48 -3.12 3.04
CA TRP A 764 26.17 -2.36 4.05
C TRP A 764 26.32 -3.19 5.33
N TYR A 765 27.39 -2.99 6.06
CA TYR A 765 27.54 -3.63 7.37
C TYR A 765 28.25 -2.74 8.39
N GLY A 766 27.83 -2.91 9.66
CA GLY A 766 28.43 -2.22 10.80
C GLY A 766 29.39 -3.13 11.57
N LYS A 767 30.47 -2.54 12.10
CA LYS A 767 31.41 -3.17 13.03
C LYS A 767 32.22 -2.11 13.76
N ASN A 768 32.43 -2.26 15.07
CA ASN A 768 33.36 -1.39 15.84
C ASN A 768 33.07 0.12 15.66
N ASN A 769 31.84 0.53 15.71
CA ASN A 769 31.40 1.92 15.50
C ASN A 769 31.75 2.51 14.11
N GLU A 770 31.92 1.67 13.10
CA GLU A 770 32.10 2.04 11.69
C GLU A 770 31.05 1.34 10.83
N ILE A 771 30.66 1.96 9.74
CA ILE A 771 29.80 1.37 8.71
C ILE A 771 30.54 1.33 7.40
N GLN A 772 30.70 0.15 6.84
CA GLN A 772 31.25 -0.11 5.52
C GLN A 772 30.16 -0.01 4.48
N VAL A 773 30.34 0.83 3.46
CA VAL A 773 29.41 0.96 2.33
C VAL A 773 29.45 -0.32 1.50
N GLY A 774 28.27 -0.86 1.19
CA GLY A 774 28.11 -2.06 0.36
C GLY A 774 28.12 -1.77 -1.14
N PHE A 775 28.52 -2.75 -1.93
CA PHE A 775 28.53 -2.67 -3.40
C PHE A 775 27.14 -2.39 -4.01
N MET A 776 26.05 -2.73 -3.32
CA MET A 776 24.68 -2.44 -3.74
C MET A 776 24.43 -0.93 -3.98
N SER A 777 25.23 -0.04 -3.41
CA SER A 777 25.09 1.40 -3.56
C SER A 777 25.86 1.98 -4.74
N VAL A 778 26.75 1.18 -5.36
CA VAL A 778 27.52 1.61 -6.53
C VAL A 778 26.66 1.55 -7.78
N LYS A 779 26.26 2.70 -8.30
CA LYS A 779 25.46 2.77 -9.52
C LYS A 779 26.21 2.16 -10.69
N ARG A 780 25.47 1.52 -11.61
CA ARG A 780 25.97 0.85 -12.81
C ARG A 780 26.84 -0.40 -12.56
N LEU A 781 27.12 -0.78 -11.31
CA LEU A 781 27.77 -2.04 -11.00
C LEU A 781 26.75 -3.18 -11.03
N ARG A 782 26.97 -4.16 -11.89
CA ARG A 782 26.03 -5.27 -12.08
C ARG A 782 26.17 -6.32 -10.97
N GLN A 783 25.05 -6.92 -10.60
CA GLN A 783 25.03 -7.96 -9.57
C GLN A 783 25.92 -9.16 -9.90
N LYS A 784 26.03 -9.53 -11.20
CA LYS A 784 26.95 -10.57 -11.68
C LYS A 784 28.40 -10.24 -11.36
N ALA A 785 28.80 -8.99 -11.59
CA ALA A 785 30.16 -8.51 -11.27
C ALA A 785 30.46 -8.61 -9.77
N ILE A 786 29.49 -8.20 -8.94
CA ILE A 786 29.62 -8.34 -7.46
C ILE A 786 29.81 -9.80 -7.07
N GLY A 787 29.07 -10.73 -7.68
CA GLY A 787 29.21 -12.18 -7.45
C GLY A 787 30.62 -12.66 -7.75
N LEU A 788 31.16 -12.32 -8.92
CA LEU A 788 32.53 -12.69 -9.32
C LEU A 788 33.60 -12.18 -8.34
N ILE A 789 33.47 -10.91 -7.91
CA ILE A 789 34.40 -10.32 -6.92
C ILE A 789 34.36 -11.10 -5.61
N LEU A 790 33.17 -11.38 -5.10
CA LEU A 790 33.02 -12.07 -3.81
C LEU A 790 33.47 -13.54 -3.87
N ASP A 791 33.32 -14.20 -5.02
CA ASP A 791 33.75 -15.58 -5.23
C ASP A 791 35.27 -15.66 -5.34
N GLU A 792 35.92 -14.81 -6.14
CA GLU A 792 37.35 -14.75 -6.28
C GLU A 792 38.07 -14.41 -4.95
N ARG A 793 37.44 -13.53 -4.13
CA ARG A 793 37.96 -13.14 -2.83
C ARG A 793 37.98 -14.32 -1.83
N LYS A 794 37.22 -15.39 -2.04
CA LYS A 794 37.28 -16.61 -1.20
C LYS A 794 38.63 -17.32 -1.32
N ALA A 795 39.33 -17.17 -2.44
CA ALA A 795 40.69 -17.71 -2.64
C ALA A 795 41.78 -16.86 -1.98
N GLY A 796 41.47 -15.64 -1.52
CA GLY A 796 42.38 -14.71 -0.86
C GLY A 796 42.08 -13.27 -1.21
N SER A 797 42.45 -12.33 -0.35
CA SER A 797 42.37 -10.89 -0.61
C SER A 797 43.17 -10.52 -1.86
N PHE A 798 42.82 -9.40 -2.47
CA PHE A 798 43.57 -8.84 -3.59
C PHE A 798 44.75 -8.02 -3.07
N ASP A 799 45.94 -8.31 -3.56
CA ASP A 799 47.18 -7.66 -3.08
C ASP A 799 47.49 -6.35 -3.83
N SER A 800 47.05 -6.26 -5.07
CA SER A 800 47.29 -5.09 -5.92
C SER A 800 46.16 -4.90 -6.96
N LEU A 801 46.12 -3.73 -7.60
CA LEU A 801 45.20 -3.47 -8.71
C LEU A 801 45.42 -4.46 -9.87
N ASP A 802 46.66 -4.84 -10.16
CA ASP A 802 46.97 -5.80 -11.22
C ASP A 802 46.49 -7.21 -10.84
N ASP A 803 46.68 -7.65 -9.61
CA ASP A 803 46.18 -8.92 -9.10
C ASP A 803 44.64 -8.98 -9.25
N PHE A 804 43.91 -7.91 -8.89
CA PHE A 804 42.49 -7.83 -9.08
C PHE A 804 42.08 -7.94 -10.56
N LEU A 805 42.69 -7.16 -11.43
CA LEU A 805 42.35 -7.09 -12.86
C LEU A 805 42.60 -8.44 -13.57
N PHE A 806 43.62 -9.20 -13.12
CA PHE A 806 43.88 -10.52 -13.70
C PHE A 806 43.01 -11.64 -13.14
N ARG A 807 42.58 -11.56 -11.87
CA ARG A 807 41.79 -12.61 -11.22
C ARG A 807 40.28 -12.45 -11.53
N VAL A 808 39.76 -11.23 -11.60
CA VAL A 808 38.31 -10.98 -11.72
C VAL A 808 37.98 -10.61 -13.17
N GLU A 809 37.28 -11.47 -13.88
CA GLU A 809 36.84 -11.25 -15.25
C GLU A 809 35.61 -10.32 -15.28
N LEU A 810 35.86 -9.00 -15.34
CA LEU A 810 34.84 -7.95 -15.49
C LEU A 810 34.88 -7.35 -16.89
N ASP A 811 33.84 -6.56 -17.24
CA ASP A 811 33.96 -5.64 -18.36
C ASP A 811 34.43 -4.23 -17.89
N LEU A 812 34.83 -3.40 -18.85
CA LEU A 812 35.31 -2.04 -18.56
C LEU A 812 34.29 -1.20 -17.76
N ALA A 813 32.99 -1.36 -18.03
CA ALA A 813 31.95 -0.56 -17.37
C ALA A 813 31.84 -0.87 -15.86
N ASP A 814 31.91 -2.16 -15.46
CA ASP A 814 31.90 -2.57 -14.06
C ASP A 814 33.21 -2.15 -13.35
N ALA A 815 34.37 -2.35 -14.02
CA ALA A 815 35.67 -1.96 -13.47
C ALA A 815 35.76 -0.44 -13.26
N MET A 816 35.24 0.36 -14.20
CA MET A 816 35.15 1.82 -14.05
C MET A 816 34.16 2.24 -12.97
N ALA A 817 33.05 1.53 -12.78
CA ALA A 817 32.11 1.79 -11.68
C ALA A 817 32.79 1.60 -10.31
N LEU A 818 33.57 0.53 -10.15
CA LEU A 818 34.38 0.28 -8.94
C LEU A 818 35.47 1.36 -8.74
N THR A 819 36.12 1.76 -9.81
CA THR A 819 37.12 2.85 -9.80
C THR A 819 36.47 4.15 -9.29
N ASN A 820 35.35 4.57 -9.89
CA ASN A 820 34.63 5.79 -9.51
C ASN A 820 34.13 5.75 -8.07
N ALA A 821 33.80 4.57 -7.56
CA ALA A 821 33.42 4.33 -6.17
C ALA A 821 34.61 4.39 -5.20
N GLY A 822 35.86 4.44 -5.69
CA GLY A 822 37.07 4.42 -4.85
C GLY A 822 37.42 3.07 -4.26
N CYS A 823 36.87 1.95 -4.80
CA CYS A 823 37.04 0.61 -4.24
C CYS A 823 38.47 0.08 -4.21
N PHE A 824 39.35 0.63 -5.02
CA PHE A 824 40.75 0.18 -5.17
C PHE A 824 41.75 0.92 -4.28
N LYS A 825 41.29 1.83 -3.43
CA LYS A 825 42.18 2.67 -2.62
C LYS A 825 43.06 1.87 -1.66
N SER A 826 42.58 0.77 -1.12
CA SER A 826 43.35 -0.09 -0.21
C SER A 826 44.47 -0.85 -0.91
N ILE A 827 44.27 -1.27 -2.16
CA ILE A 827 45.22 -2.06 -2.96
C ILE A 827 46.06 -1.22 -3.92
N ALA A 828 45.81 0.09 -4.01
CA ALA A 828 46.58 1.07 -4.80
C ALA A 828 46.68 2.40 -4.07
N PRO A 829 47.21 2.45 -2.83
CA PRO A 829 47.20 3.65 -1.97
C PRO A 829 48.02 4.82 -2.54
N ASP A 830 49.08 4.53 -3.32
CA ASP A 830 49.96 5.52 -3.92
C ASP A 830 49.44 6.14 -5.20
N LEU A 831 48.37 5.62 -5.76
CA LEU A 831 47.79 6.11 -7.00
C LEU A 831 46.65 7.09 -6.74
N THR A 832 46.58 8.17 -7.54
CA THR A 832 45.43 9.05 -7.58
C THR A 832 44.26 8.36 -8.27
N HIS A 833 43.04 8.83 -8.00
CA HIS A 833 41.83 8.30 -8.66
C HIS A 833 41.95 8.29 -10.19
N GLN A 834 42.49 9.37 -10.79
CA GLN A 834 42.68 9.46 -12.23
C GLN A 834 43.75 8.44 -12.73
N ALA A 835 44.80 8.21 -11.96
CA ALA A 835 45.84 7.22 -12.32
C ALA A 835 45.26 5.78 -12.28
N ILE A 836 44.43 5.48 -11.29
CA ILE A 836 43.69 4.19 -11.22
C ILE A 836 42.75 4.06 -12.42
N ALA A 837 41.95 5.08 -12.72
CA ALA A 837 41.05 5.07 -13.86
C ALA A 837 41.77 4.87 -15.19
N TYR A 838 42.92 5.54 -15.37
CA TYR A 838 43.75 5.39 -16.56
C TYR A 838 44.34 3.99 -16.67
N LYS A 839 44.83 3.40 -15.56
CA LYS A 839 45.40 2.06 -15.53
C LYS A 839 44.33 0.99 -15.83
N VAL A 840 43.13 1.11 -15.24
CA VAL A 840 41.98 0.24 -15.49
C VAL A 840 41.56 0.32 -16.98
N ALA A 841 41.35 1.52 -17.51
CA ALA A 841 41.00 1.71 -18.91
C ALA A 841 42.06 1.13 -19.85
N GLY A 842 43.36 1.35 -19.55
CA GLY A 842 44.50 0.82 -20.31
C GLY A 842 44.52 -0.70 -20.35
N PHE A 843 44.21 -1.37 -19.24
CA PHE A 843 44.14 -2.86 -19.17
C PHE A 843 43.10 -3.42 -20.15
N TYR A 844 41.91 -2.85 -20.21
CA TYR A 844 40.86 -3.34 -21.09
C TYR A 844 41.07 -2.93 -22.58
N LEU A 845 41.65 -1.76 -22.84
CA LEU A 845 41.91 -1.27 -24.21
C LEU A 845 43.15 -1.95 -24.88
N GLN A 846 44.14 -2.40 -24.09
CA GLN A 846 45.29 -3.17 -24.60
C GLN A 846 44.91 -4.53 -25.12
N ASN A 847 43.86 -5.16 -24.61
CA ASN A 847 43.34 -6.41 -25.09
C ASN A 847 42.66 -6.30 -26.48
N GLU A 848 42.25 -5.06 -26.87
CA GLU A 848 41.65 -4.80 -28.17
C GLU A 848 42.67 -4.26 -29.25
N SER A 849 43.78 -3.65 -28.80
CA SER A 849 44.82 -3.11 -29.68
C SER A 849 46.21 -3.12 -29.00
N ARG A 850 47.19 -3.81 -29.59
CA ARG A 850 48.57 -3.93 -29.11
C ARG A 850 49.33 -2.60 -29.04
N ARG A 851 48.85 -1.56 -28.32
CA ARG A 851 49.52 -0.31 -28.09
C ARG A 851 49.93 -0.18 -26.63
N SER A 852 51.24 0.01 -26.35
CA SER A 852 51.76 0.31 -25.03
C SER A 852 51.26 1.69 -24.60
N PHE A 853 50.57 1.74 -23.49
CA PHE A 853 50.18 2.97 -22.83
C PHE A 853 51.31 3.40 -21.87
N ASP A 854 51.94 4.51 -22.18
CA ASP A 854 52.95 5.13 -21.32
C ASP A 854 52.27 5.81 -20.10
N SER A 855 52.50 5.31 -18.91
CA SER A 855 51.83 5.73 -17.67
C SER A 855 52.57 6.98 -17.09
N THR A 856 52.35 8.14 -17.63
CA THR A 856 52.69 9.38 -16.91
C THR A 856 51.66 9.64 -15.81
N PRO A 857 52.12 9.70 -14.51
CA PRO A 857 51.19 9.90 -13.41
C PRO A 857 50.63 11.31 -13.48
N ILE A 858 49.30 11.44 -13.64
CA ILE A 858 48.57 12.70 -13.50
C ILE A 858 48.61 13.09 -12.02
N LYS A 859 49.47 14.10 -11.70
CA LYS A 859 49.69 14.54 -10.29
C LYS A 859 48.65 15.50 -9.73
N ARG A 860 47.49 15.68 -10.34
CA ARG A 860 46.44 16.54 -9.81
C ARG A 860 45.59 15.81 -8.78
N SER A 861 45.75 16.14 -7.50
CA SER A 861 44.82 15.70 -6.46
C SER A 861 43.43 16.29 -6.71
N PRO A 862 42.33 15.49 -6.65
CA PRO A 862 40.98 16.02 -6.80
C PRO A 862 40.70 17.04 -5.69
N THR A 863 39.98 18.12 -6.05
CA THR A 863 39.43 19.04 -5.04
C THR A 863 38.31 18.39 -4.24
N SER A 864 37.93 18.96 -3.10
CA SER A 864 36.77 18.48 -2.32
C SER A 864 35.49 18.54 -3.16
N ASP A 865 35.37 19.50 -4.09
CA ASP A 865 34.23 19.63 -5.00
C ASP A 865 34.19 18.52 -6.06
N ASP A 866 35.36 18.14 -6.61
CA ASP A 866 35.47 17.04 -7.57
C ASP A 866 35.06 15.73 -6.92
N THR A 867 35.50 15.47 -5.68
CA THR A 867 35.13 14.27 -4.89
C THR A 867 33.62 14.24 -4.61
N TYR A 868 33.04 15.37 -4.19
CA TYR A 868 31.61 15.47 -3.93
C TYR A 868 30.75 15.18 -5.18
N LEU A 869 31.12 15.74 -6.32
CA LEU A 869 30.41 15.52 -7.59
C LEU A 869 30.51 14.06 -8.05
N LEU A 870 31.71 13.47 -7.92
CA LEU A 870 31.92 12.06 -8.24
C LEU A 870 31.09 11.12 -7.34
N GLU A 871 30.99 11.40 -6.04
CA GLU A 871 30.16 10.65 -5.11
C GLU A 871 28.66 10.77 -5.46
N LEU A 872 28.17 11.95 -5.82
CA LEU A 872 26.79 12.14 -6.28
C LEU A 872 26.49 11.34 -7.56
N GLU A 873 27.41 11.31 -8.51
CA GLU A 873 27.25 10.53 -9.73
C GLU A 873 27.25 9.02 -9.43
N THR A 874 28.20 8.58 -8.61
CA THR A 874 28.45 7.16 -8.31
C THR A 874 27.43 6.55 -7.38
N PHE A 875 27.05 7.24 -6.30
CA PHE A 875 26.15 6.73 -5.26
C PHE A 875 24.77 7.39 -5.28
N GLY A 876 24.67 8.63 -5.77
CA GLY A 876 23.48 9.47 -5.68
C GLY A 876 23.41 10.31 -4.41
N PHE A 877 24.41 10.19 -3.55
CA PHE A 877 24.59 10.96 -2.31
C PHE A 877 26.08 11.08 -1.96
N PRO A 878 26.49 12.12 -1.20
CA PRO A 878 27.89 12.30 -0.79
C PRO A 878 28.19 11.45 0.45
N ILE A 879 29.37 10.81 0.44
CA ILE A 879 29.90 10.02 1.56
C ILE A 879 30.89 10.84 2.37
N SER A 880 31.75 11.65 1.72
CA SER A 880 32.87 12.33 2.40
C SER A 880 32.42 13.54 3.22
N THR A 881 31.47 14.35 2.72
CA THR A 881 31.09 15.63 3.32
C THR A 881 29.59 15.86 3.30
N HIS A 882 29.07 16.65 4.25
CA HIS A 882 27.68 17.10 4.23
C HIS A 882 27.48 18.14 3.11
N PRO A 883 26.39 18.08 2.33
CA PRO A 883 26.11 19.03 1.23
C PRO A 883 26.19 20.50 1.62
N LEU A 884 25.74 20.86 2.82
CA LEU A 884 25.77 22.24 3.32
C LEU A 884 27.14 22.75 3.73
N ALA A 885 28.09 21.87 4.07
CA ALA A 885 29.44 22.25 4.47
C ALA A 885 30.16 23.07 3.37
N ARG A 886 29.83 22.81 2.09
CA ARG A 886 30.39 23.55 0.93
C ARG A 886 30.01 25.02 0.89
N TYR A 887 28.92 25.41 1.54
CA TYR A 887 28.38 26.75 1.51
C TYR A 887 28.71 27.57 2.76
N ARG A 888 29.05 26.93 3.89
CA ARG A 888 29.27 27.61 5.19
C ARG A 888 30.28 28.73 5.13
N HIS A 889 31.37 28.54 4.39
CA HIS A 889 32.46 29.52 4.29
C HIS A 889 32.08 30.81 3.49
N ILE A 890 31.00 30.74 2.68
CA ILE A 890 30.53 31.88 1.86
C ILE A 890 29.25 32.51 2.40
N LEU A 891 28.69 31.96 3.45
CA LEU A 891 27.47 32.46 4.08
C LEU A 891 27.76 33.35 5.27
N SER A 892 26.84 34.26 5.57
CA SER A 892 26.96 35.20 6.71
C SER A 892 27.09 34.49 8.05
N PRO A 893 27.93 35.01 8.98
CA PRO A 893 27.99 34.52 10.36
C PRO A 893 26.67 34.63 11.16
N LYS A 894 25.66 35.37 10.63
CA LYS A 894 24.31 35.46 11.20
C LYS A 894 23.53 34.17 11.07
N ILE A 895 23.94 33.23 10.18
CA ILE A 895 23.26 31.93 10.00
C ILE A 895 23.64 31.00 11.14
N ARG A 896 22.59 30.51 11.83
CA ARG A 896 22.74 29.64 13.01
C ARG A 896 22.77 28.16 12.61
N TYR A 897 23.28 27.32 13.53
CA TYR A 897 23.23 25.86 13.41
C TYR A 897 21.94 25.29 14.03
N ALA A 898 21.49 24.16 13.52
CA ALA A 898 20.30 23.47 14.03
C ALA A 898 20.40 23.15 15.53
N LYS A 899 21.56 22.72 16.03
CA LYS A 899 21.80 22.46 17.45
C LYS A 899 21.61 23.69 18.36
N ASP A 900 21.74 24.90 17.82
CA ASP A 900 21.66 26.15 18.59
C ASP A 900 20.22 26.71 18.66
N ILE A 901 19.26 26.14 17.91
CA ILE A 901 17.85 26.59 17.85
C ILE A 901 17.24 26.82 19.23
N PRO A 902 17.45 25.93 20.24
CA PRO A 902 16.88 26.14 21.58
C PRO A 902 17.29 27.46 22.27
N HIS A 903 18.44 28.03 21.90
CA HIS A 903 18.92 29.28 22.50
C HIS A 903 18.25 30.53 21.92
N PHE A 904 17.39 30.38 20.89
CA PHE A 904 16.78 31.51 20.18
C PHE A 904 15.24 31.51 20.27
N PHE A 905 14.70 30.95 21.36
CA PHE A 905 13.23 30.94 21.56
C PHE A 905 12.64 32.35 21.45
N GLY A 906 11.54 32.46 20.68
CA GLY A 906 10.83 33.72 20.41
C GLY A 906 11.53 34.65 19.43
N GLN A 907 12.71 34.32 18.91
CA GLN A 907 13.48 35.16 17.98
C GLN A 907 13.37 34.65 16.55
N SER A 908 13.44 35.59 15.61
CA SER A 908 13.58 35.26 14.18
C SER A 908 15.06 35.09 13.84
N ILE A 909 15.43 33.93 13.31
CA ILE A 909 16.81 33.55 12.97
C ILE A 909 16.93 33.10 11.51
N TYR A 910 18.18 33.11 11.00
CA TYR A 910 18.50 32.52 9.71
C TYR A 910 19.14 31.15 9.90
N LEU A 911 18.66 30.17 9.11
CA LEU A 911 19.15 28.79 9.06
C LEU A 911 19.37 28.36 7.63
N ILE A 912 20.22 27.35 7.44
CA ILE A 912 20.27 26.60 6.19
C ILE A 912 19.89 25.15 6.45
N GLY A 913 19.22 24.52 5.48
CA GLY A 913 18.75 23.14 5.64
C GLY A 913 18.80 22.34 4.35
N LEU A 914 19.18 21.08 4.49
CA LEU A 914 18.99 20.05 3.48
C LEU A 914 17.61 19.42 3.69
N TYR A 915 16.86 19.27 2.63
CA TYR A 915 15.56 18.59 2.63
C TYR A 915 15.66 17.13 3.07
N ILE A 916 14.87 16.77 4.05
CA ILE A 916 14.73 15.38 4.51
C ILE A 916 13.38 14.82 4.16
N THR A 917 12.30 15.48 4.58
CA THR A 917 10.92 15.07 4.28
C THR A 917 9.96 16.24 4.44
N ARG A 918 8.75 16.09 3.88
CA ARG A 918 7.68 17.08 4.04
C ARG A 918 6.31 16.43 4.09
N LYS A 919 5.34 17.15 4.63
CA LYS A 919 3.96 16.71 4.70
C LYS A 919 3.02 17.89 4.52
N GLU A 920 2.31 17.90 3.39
CA GLU A 920 1.20 18.84 3.16
C GLU A 920 0.05 18.52 4.11
N SER A 921 -0.57 19.56 4.67
CA SER A 921 -1.71 19.48 5.59
C SER A 921 -2.69 20.60 5.28
N MET A 922 -3.88 20.53 5.88
CA MET A 922 -4.88 21.60 5.79
C MET A 922 -5.14 22.21 7.17
N THR A 923 -5.28 23.54 7.21
CA THR A 923 -5.76 24.23 8.42
C THR A 923 -7.25 23.91 8.67
N ARG A 924 -7.80 24.33 9.81
CA ARG A 924 -9.26 24.23 10.09
C ARG A 924 -10.13 24.96 9.08
N ARG A 925 -9.57 25.95 8.38
CA ARG A 925 -10.24 26.73 7.33
C ARG A 925 -10.07 26.10 5.94
N ALA A 926 -9.56 24.85 5.87
CA ALA A 926 -9.23 24.14 4.62
C ALA A 926 -8.20 24.87 3.75
N GLU A 927 -7.29 25.65 4.33
CA GLU A 927 -6.18 26.28 3.65
C GLU A 927 -4.94 25.36 3.71
N PRO A 928 -4.19 25.22 2.60
CA PRO A 928 -3.02 24.36 2.56
C PRO A 928 -1.84 24.95 3.36
N MET A 929 -1.14 24.08 4.09
CA MET A 929 0.09 24.38 4.82
C MET A 929 1.06 23.20 4.71
N GLU A 930 2.35 23.42 4.99
CA GLU A 930 3.38 22.38 4.87
C GLU A 930 4.17 22.23 6.17
N PHE A 931 4.38 20.99 6.61
CA PHE A 931 5.39 20.64 7.60
C PHE A 931 6.65 20.19 6.84
N LEU A 932 7.78 20.75 7.17
CA LEU A 932 9.05 20.54 6.49
C LEU A 932 10.13 20.15 7.51
N THR A 933 10.73 18.98 7.30
CA THR A 933 11.88 18.52 8.09
C THR A 933 13.16 18.80 7.32
N LEU A 934 14.06 19.53 7.92
CA LEU A 934 15.37 19.88 7.41
C LEU A 934 16.48 19.37 8.33
N GLU A 935 17.67 19.20 7.78
CA GLU A 935 18.88 18.96 8.56
C GLU A 935 20.01 19.91 8.15
N ASP A 936 20.90 20.18 9.08
CA ASP A 936 22.23 20.68 8.79
C ASP A 936 23.30 19.69 9.27
N GLU A 937 24.57 20.13 9.27
CA GLU A 937 25.69 19.29 9.70
C GLU A 937 25.61 18.87 11.17
N THR A 938 24.77 19.54 11.99
CA THR A 938 24.75 19.39 13.45
C THR A 938 23.54 18.64 13.94
N ASP A 939 22.36 18.91 13.38
CA ASP A 939 21.12 18.24 13.79
C ASP A 939 20.01 18.36 12.73
N ILE A 940 18.88 17.70 13.03
CA ILE A 940 17.63 17.72 12.28
C ILE A 940 16.64 18.64 13.01
N TYR A 941 15.86 19.42 12.27
CA TYR A 941 14.88 20.33 12.84
C TYR A 941 13.60 20.42 12.01
N GLU A 942 12.50 20.71 12.67
CA GLU A 942 11.19 20.78 12.08
C GLU A 942 10.76 22.21 11.84
N CYS A 943 10.18 22.44 10.66
CA CYS A 943 9.68 23.74 10.21
C CYS A 943 8.20 23.68 9.84
N VAL A 944 7.52 24.81 9.93
CA VAL A 944 6.13 24.97 9.51
C VAL A 944 6.01 26.13 8.54
N LEU A 945 5.39 25.90 7.39
CA LEU A 945 4.95 26.94 6.45
C LEU A 945 3.44 27.08 6.57
N PHE A 946 2.99 28.14 7.24
CA PHE A 946 1.58 28.50 7.31
C PHE A 946 1.05 28.98 5.93
N PRO A 947 -0.29 29.04 5.73
CA PRO A 947 -0.89 29.24 4.42
C PRO A 947 -0.34 30.40 3.60
N ASP A 948 -0.11 31.56 4.21
CA ASP A 948 0.38 32.75 3.50
C ASP A 948 1.80 32.54 2.95
N VAL A 949 2.70 32.00 3.78
CA VAL A 949 4.07 31.67 3.40
C VAL A 949 4.09 30.52 2.41
N PHE A 950 3.23 29.50 2.59
CA PHE A 950 3.13 28.39 1.66
C PHE A 950 2.62 28.82 0.28
N LYS A 951 1.67 29.75 0.22
CA LYS A 951 1.19 30.34 -1.05
C LYS A 951 2.30 31.09 -1.78
N GLU A 952 3.10 31.88 -1.06
CA GLU A 952 4.15 32.71 -1.65
C GLU A 952 5.38 31.91 -2.07
N PHE A 953 5.82 30.95 -1.25
CA PHE A 953 7.11 30.26 -1.43
C PHE A 953 6.99 28.74 -1.67
N GLY A 954 5.81 28.14 -1.54
CA GLY A 954 5.66 26.66 -1.60
C GLY A 954 6.15 26.01 -2.88
N ASP A 955 6.13 26.73 -3.99
CA ASP A 955 6.64 26.27 -5.28
C ASP A 955 8.11 25.82 -5.21
N ILE A 956 8.96 26.49 -4.43
CA ILE A 956 10.40 26.17 -4.34
C ILE A 956 10.63 24.74 -3.80
N LEU A 957 9.71 24.22 -3.00
CA LEU A 957 9.79 22.86 -2.41
C LEU A 957 9.70 21.73 -3.43
N HIS A 958 9.36 22.02 -4.70
CA HIS A 958 9.22 21.02 -5.76
C HIS A 958 10.49 20.75 -6.55
N TRP A 959 11.46 21.69 -6.54
CA TRP A 959 12.70 21.57 -7.34
C TRP A 959 13.99 21.81 -6.58
N GLU A 960 13.93 22.41 -5.38
CA GLU A 960 15.11 22.62 -4.53
C GLU A 960 15.19 21.58 -3.41
N THR A 961 16.42 21.33 -2.98
CA THR A 961 16.72 20.47 -1.83
C THR A 961 17.59 21.16 -0.79
N LEU A 962 18.23 22.29 -1.14
CA LEU A 962 19.10 23.08 -0.27
C LEU A 962 18.52 24.46 -0.05
N PHE A 963 18.06 24.70 1.17
CA PHE A 963 17.32 25.90 1.52
C PHE A 963 18.08 26.84 2.45
N ILE A 964 17.90 28.15 2.23
CA ILE A 964 18.12 29.18 3.24
C ILE A 964 16.75 29.64 3.72
N ILE A 965 16.56 29.69 5.02
CA ILE A 965 15.30 30.07 5.64
C ILE A 965 15.51 31.19 6.65
N ARG A 966 14.47 32.02 6.81
CA ARG A 966 14.29 32.91 7.95
C ARG A 966 13.01 32.48 8.65
N GLY A 967 13.03 32.36 9.99
CA GLY A 967 11.84 31.95 10.74
C GLY A 967 11.97 32.17 12.23
N THR A 968 10.83 32.25 12.89
CA THR A 968 10.72 32.42 14.33
C THR A 968 10.75 31.07 15.04
N VAL A 969 11.58 30.98 16.09
CA VAL A 969 11.70 29.77 16.91
C VAL A 969 10.54 29.70 17.90
N GLU A 970 9.80 28.63 17.84
CA GLU A 970 8.68 28.32 18.75
C GLU A 970 9.03 27.12 19.63
N GLU A 971 8.43 27.06 20.81
CA GLU A 971 8.60 25.96 21.78
C GLU A 971 7.24 25.38 22.16
N SER A 972 7.17 24.05 22.29
CA SER A 972 5.97 23.33 22.75
C SER A 972 6.40 22.09 23.51
N PHE A 973 6.09 22.04 24.82
CA PHE A 973 6.43 20.92 25.72
C PHE A 973 7.92 20.53 25.67
N GLY A 974 8.83 21.52 25.68
CA GLY A 974 10.28 21.30 25.65
C GLY A 974 10.88 20.98 24.28
N VAL A 975 10.08 20.98 23.22
CA VAL A 975 10.52 20.72 21.84
C VAL A 975 10.42 21.99 21.00
N TYR A 976 11.47 22.29 20.26
CA TYR A 976 11.58 23.49 19.44
C TYR A 976 11.26 23.21 17.98
N SER A 977 10.62 24.18 17.31
CA SER A 977 10.34 24.18 15.88
C SER A 977 10.52 25.59 15.31
N VAL A 978 10.56 25.70 13.98
CA VAL A 978 10.76 27.00 13.32
C VAL A 978 9.56 27.31 12.43
N THR A 979 8.84 28.38 12.76
CA THR A 979 7.80 28.93 11.89
C THR A 979 8.44 29.77 10.82
N ILE A 980 8.41 29.29 9.57
CA ILE A 980 9.09 29.94 8.43
C ILE A 980 8.36 31.24 8.06
N GLU A 981 9.13 32.31 7.92
CA GLU A 981 8.72 33.62 7.41
C GLU A 981 9.13 33.78 5.94
N LYS A 982 10.31 33.27 5.56
CA LYS A 982 10.85 33.30 4.20
C LYS A 982 11.69 32.07 3.94
N ILE A 983 11.61 31.53 2.72
CA ILE A 983 12.42 30.41 2.25
C ILE A 983 12.97 30.69 0.84
N GLY A 984 14.20 30.29 0.58
CA GLY A 984 14.85 30.46 -0.71
C GLY A 984 15.88 29.39 -1.02
N SER A 985 16.36 29.33 -2.26
CA SER A 985 17.44 28.45 -2.70
C SER A 985 18.80 28.97 -2.26
N ILE A 986 19.62 28.14 -1.59
CA ILE A 986 21.01 28.49 -1.29
C ILE A 986 21.80 28.77 -2.57
N GLN A 987 21.62 27.97 -3.61
CA GLN A 987 22.38 28.14 -4.87
C GLN A 987 22.06 29.46 -5.54
N GLN A 988 20.79 29.88 -5.57
CA GLN A 988 20.40 31.17 -6.12
C GLN A 988 20.95 32.33 -5.26
N TRP A 989 20.93 32.18 -3.93
CA TRP A 989 21.48 33.16 -3.00
C TRP A 989 22.99 33.39 -3.24
N VAL A 990 23.74 32.30 -3.31
CA VAL A 990 25.21 32.35 -3.55
C VAL A 990 25.55 33.01 -4.90
N ARG A 991 24.82 32.67 -5.98
CA ARG A 991 25.00 33.31 -7.31
C ARG A 991 24.75 34.81 -7.28
N ARG A 992 23.83 35.29 -6.44
CA ARG A 992 23.55 36.74 -6.27
C ARG A 992 24.65 37.46 -5.48
N LEU A 993 25.20 36.82 -4.44
CA LEU A 993 26.36 37.34 -3.69
C LEU A 993 27.59 37.49 -4.60
N GLY A 994 27.89 36.51 -5.44
CA GLY A 994 29.01 36.53 -6.38
C GLY A 994 28.89 37.57 -7.50
N LYS A 995 27.71 38.16 -7.74
CA LYS A 995 27.49 39.24 -8.72
C LYS A 995 27.59 40.66 -8.14
N GLY A 996 28.10 40.83 -6.91
CA GLY A 996 28.37 42.14 -6.30
C GLY A 996 27.13 42.98 -5.94
N ASN A 997 25.96 42.39 -5.83
CA ASN A 997 24.70 43.09 -5.56
C ASN A 997 24.52 43.28 -4.04
N SER A 998 24.89 44.46 -3.52
CA SER A 998 24.84 44.86 -2.10
C SER A 998 23.43 44.83 -1.44
N ARG A 999 22.37 44.58 -2.22
CA ARG A 999 20.98 44.50 -1.74
C ARG A 999 20.65 43.18 -1.04
N TYR A 1000 21.55 42.20 -0.99
CA TYR A 1000 21.28 40.85 -0.42
C TYR A 1000 22.13 40.56 0.83
N THR A 1001 22.67 41.58 1.50
CA THR A 1001 23.16 41.38 2.87
C THR A 1001 21.97 41.06 3.80
N LEU A 1002 22.16 40.09 4.69
CA LEU A 1002 21.17 39.76 5.73
C LEU A 1002 21.03 40.98 6.68
N SER A 1003 20.15 41.93 6.36
CA SER A 1003 19.77 43.05 7.23
C SER A 1003 18.75 42.63 8.29
#